data_026a265390287e80d692165b6f4031ab
#
_entry.id   026a265390287e80d692165b6f4031ab
#
_cell.length_a   1.000
_cell.length_b   1.000
_cell.length_c   1.000
_cell.angle_alpha   90.00
_cell.angle_beta   90.00
_cell.angle_gamma   90.00
#
_symmetry.space_group_name_H-M   'P 1'
#
loop_
_entity.id
_entity.type
_entity.pdbx_description
1 polymer ?
#
loop_
_entity_poly.entity_id
_entity_poly.type
_entity_poly.pdbx_seq_one_letter_code
_entity_poly.pdbx_strand_id
1 'polypeptide(L)'
;MFRLGALAAVLASLSSPSLAQDDIIVVTASRLAEPKQSGAVPVGVLGQDELDRIGAHHIAEALNRVPGVYINRGNGVEHLTSIRSAVLTGGAGAGSFLYLQDGISLRAPGFANINGLMEANDALASGIEVIRGPGGASYGTNALHGLVNVLTPDPEAGGAGALIEFGSFGRSRFEGFTSGETHFGAGYVGLALRHEDGWRDDASLLRGGLLARADGQMGQARWSLRASAIDIDQETATFVRGFEAYRDEALSRTNADPEAFRNVRALRASGHLSYPVSDQARLELVGYGRSNQMDFRLHFLPSEALEQTGHDSLGFQSALVWEAPNTRISLGLDGDFTDGFLFEFQDRPTVGPFVQGLHYDYEVRASVLAGFVQARHAMSDTLTLEGGIRVEGTRYEYDNAAPDGAIGRYLRPADRTDTFETVTPNIGLLWQVSDTVQLFSRAARGVRAPQTSELYRLQPGQVIDGIEAETLDSAELGLRWSAQRVELEAVAYAMEKENVFFRDADGFNVTDGATRHQGVELDLTAEITPSLSAGVSASWAIHEYAFDRAVSRSSDIIVDGARVDTAPEWLWNARLVWTPVDPLEIETEWVHVGEYFADAGNTARYEGHDLLNLRGRYNVSPHWSVFANIRNLTDERFAERADFAFGSYRYFPGEPRSVSVGISVSR
;
A
#
# COMPACT_ATOMS: atom_id res chain seq x y z
N MET A 1 31.75 18.24 11.17
CA MET A 1 31.77 19.61 10.63
C MET A 1 32.02 19.55 9.12
N PHE A 2 31.01 19.32 8.34
CA PHE A 2 31.08 19.37 6.88
C PHE A 2 30.34 20.61 6.39
N ARG A 3 30.98 21.33 5.46
CA ARG A 3 30.60 22.65 4.97
C ARG A 3 29.32 22.58 4.12
N LEU A 4 28.22 23.04 4.65
CA LEU A 4 27.01 23.45 3.92
C LEU A 4 27.25 24.86 3.35
N GLY A 5 27.84 24.96 2.20
CA GLY A 5 28.20 26.28 1.66
C GLY A 5 28.38 26.31 0.15
N ALA A 6 27.42 25.77 -0.63
CA ALA A 6 27.43 25.89 -2.07
C ALA A 6 26.07 25.82 -2.79
N LEU A 7 24.92 25.83 -2.08
CA LEU A 7 23.59 25.73 -2.71
C LEU A 7 22.77 27.04 -2.68
N ALA A 8 23.31 28.14 -2.19
CA ALA A 8 22.56 29.39 -1.99
C ALA A 8 22.76 30.46 -3.08
N ALA A 9 23.44 30.19 -4.19
CA ALA A 9 23.88 31.23 -5.14
C ALA A 9 23.21 31.19 -6.53
N VAL A 10 22.17 30.37 -6.80
CA VAL A 10 21.53 30.32 -8.14
C VAL A 10 20.08 30.84 -8.14
N LEU A 11 19.57 31.32 -7.04
CA LEU A 11 18.14 31.70 -6.86
C LEU A 11 17.79 33.18 -7.12
N ALA A 12 18.61 33.92 -7.84
CA ALA A 12 18.32 35.33 -8.13
C ALA A 12 18.28 35.58 -9.64
N SER A 13 17.10 35.48 -10.23
CA SER A 13 16.57 36.13 -11.43
C SER A 13 15.82 35.19 -12.39
N LEU A 14 14.52 35.02 -12.19
CA LEU A 14 13.57 34.64 -13.25
C LEU A 14 12.17 35.08 -12.80
N SER A 15 11.81 36.31 -13.08
CA SER A 15 10.44 36.78 -13.03
C SER A 15 9.84 36.70 -14.44
N SER A 16 8.98 35.74 -14.68
CA SER A 16 8.12 35.65 -15.86
C SER A 16 6.74 35.11 -15.43
N PRO A 17 5.65 35.41 -16.10
CA PRO A 17 4.31 35.11 -15.60
C PRO A 17 4.07 33.62 -15.46
N SER A 18 3.54 33.20 -14.32
CA SER A 18 3.13 31.83 -14.04
C SER A 18 1.97 31.46 -14.97
N LEU A 19 2.10 30.36 -15.68
CA LEU A 19 0.94 29.61 -16.16
C LEU A 19 0.20 29.11 -14.92
N ALA A 20 -1.12 29.23 -14.88
CA ALA A 20 -1.92 28.67 -13.82
C ALA A 20 -1.60 27.16 -13.73
N GLN A 21 -1.00 26.75 -12.65
CA GLN A 21 -0.72 25.36 -12.35
C GLN A 21 -2.05 24.74 -11.92
N ASP A 22 -2.53 23.71 -12.60
CA ASP A 22 -3.68 22.96 -12.15
C ASP A 22 -3.32 22.31 -10.81
N ASP A 23 -4.07 22.66 -9.75
CA ASP A 23 -3.86 22.09 -8.43
C ASP A 23 -4.09 20.57 -8.47
N ILE A 24 -3.12 19.79 -8.03
CA ILE A 24 -3.28 18.35 -7.83
C ILE A 24 -4.31 18.15 -6.73
N ILE A 25 -5.47 17.62 -7.08
CA ILE A 25 -6.54 17.33 -6.13
C ILE A 25 -6.30 15.96 -5.50
N VAL A 26 -6.34 15.90 -4.18
CA VAL A 26 -6.25 14.67 -3.39
C VAL A 26 -7.51 14.48 -2.56
N VAL A 27 -7.92 13.24 -2.38
CA VAL A 27 -9.12 12.87 -1.58
C VAL A 27 -8.72 12.24 -0.26
N THR A 28 -7.62 11.49 -0.27
CA THR A 28 -7.24 10.61 0.86
C THR A 28 -6.85 11.38 2.11
N ALA A 29 -6.22 12.54 2.00
CA ALA A 29 -5.68 13.26 3.16
C ALA A 29 -6.75 13.64 4.21
N SER A 30 -7.93 14.06 3.76
CA SER A 30 -9.03 14.53 4.63
C SER A 30 -10.37 13.84 4.37
N ARG A 31 -10.42 12.84 3.48
CA ARG A 31 -11.63 12.23 2.91
C ARG A 31 -12.49 13.22 2.10
N LEU A 32 -11.95 14.36 1.76
CA LEU A 32 -12.60 15.40 0.94
C LEU A 32 -11.67 15.76 -0.22
N ALA A 33 -12.23 16.02 -1.39
CA ALA A 33 -11.45 16.48 -2.54
C ALA A 33 -10.90 17.89 -2.28
N GLU A 34 -9.61 18.04 -2.22
CA GLU A 34 -8.90 19.30 -1.95
C GLU A 34 -7.52 19.35 -2.62
N PRO A 35 -6.99 20.55 -2.87
CA PRO A 35 -5.62 20.67 -3.37
C PRO A 35 -4.60 20.02 -2.43
N LYS A 36 -3.66 19.26 -2.98
CA LYS A 36 -2.56 18.60 -2.23
C LYS A 36 -1.86 19.59 -1.29
N GLN A 37 -1.68 20.82 -1.73
CA GLN A 37 -0.99 21.88 -0.99
C GLN A 37 -1.80 22.45 0.17
N SER A 38 -3.08 22.12 0.30
CA SER A 38 -3.94 22.66 1.35
C SER A 38 -3.76 21.98 2.71
N GLY A 39 -3.08 20.81 2.77
CA GLY A 39 -2.87 20.01 4.01
C GLY A 39 -1.40 19.81 4.37
N ALA A 40 -1.12 19.59 5.65
CA ALA A 40 0.22 19.25 6.17
C ALA A 40 0.57 17.75 6.00
N VAL A 41 -0.34 16.94 5.49
CA VAL A 41 -0.10 15.51 5.25
C VAL A 41 0.74 15.33 3.98
N PRO A 42 1.88 14.59 4.02
CA PRO A 42 2.64 14.27 2.82
C PRO A 42 1.93 13.16 2.02
N VAL A 43 1.43 13.51 0.85
CA VAL A 43 0.73 12.59 -0.06
C VAL A 43 1.54 12.40 -1.34
N GLY A 44 1.91 11.14 -1.63
CA GLY A 44 2.37 10.73 -2.96
C GLY A 44 1.18 10.54 -3.89
N VAL A 45 1.25 11.07 -5.10
CA VAL A 45 0.17 10.97 -6.08
C VAL A 45 0.73 10.45 -7.39
N LEU A 46 0.14 9.38 -7.89
CA LEU A 46 0.37 8.84 -9.23
C LEU A 46 -0.90 9.07 -10.04
N GLY A 47 -0.86 9.98 -10.99
CA GLY A 47 -1.99 10.28 -11.85
C GLY A 47 -2.13 9.29 -13.01
N GLN A 48 -3.26 9.36 -13.72
CA GLN A 48 -3.58 8.43 -14.82
C GLN A 48 -2.51 8.42 -15.92
N ASP A 49 -2.03 9.57 -16.36
CA ASP A 49 -0.99 9.66 -17.41
C ASP A 49 0.31 8.94 -17.00
N GLU A 50 0.68 9.01 -15.72
CA GLU A 50 1.85 8.30 -15.21
C GLU A 50 1.58 6.80 -15.12
N LEU A 51 0.42 6.38 -14.63
CA LEU A 51 0.02 4.96 -14.60
C LEU A 51 -0.03 4.36 -16.01
N ASP A 52 -0.57 5.07 -16.98
CA ASP A 52 -0.62 4.66 -18.40
C ASP A 52 0.77 4.57 -19.03
N ARG A 53 1.70 5.45 -18.64
CA ARG A 53 3.11 5.42 -19.08
C ARG A 53 3.85 4.25 -18.49
N ILE A 54 3.67 3.97 -17.20
CA ILE A 54 4.28 2.82 -16.52
C ILE A 54 3.82 1.51 -17.17
N GLY A 55 2.53 1.40 -17.46
CA GLY A 55 1.92 0.17 -17.96
C GLY A 55 2.23 -1.01 -17.04
N ALA A 56 2.04 -0.84 -15.74
CA ALA A 56 2.52 -1.76 -14.72
C ALA A 56 1.98 -3.19 -14.90
N HIS A 57 2.87 -4.18 -14.76
CA HIS A 57 2.49 -5.59 -14.63
C HIS A 57 2.27 -5.96 -13.15
N HIS A 58 2.81 -5.21 -12.25
CA HIS A 58 2.63 -5.36 -10.83
C HIS A 58 2.53 -3.97 -10.19
N ILE A 59 1.66 -3.79 -9.21
CA ILE A 59 1.43 -2.50 -8.55
C ILE A 59 2.70 -1.90 -7.92
N ALA A 60 3.68 -2.74 -7.58
CA ALA A 60 5.00 -2.31 -7.10
C ALA A 60 5.71 -1.36 -8.09
N GLU A 61 5.56 -1.58 -9.41
CA GLU A 61 6.21 -0.73 -10.42
C GLU A 61 5.71 0.72 -10.36
N ALA A 62 4.46 0.92 -9.95
CA ALA A 62 3.90 2.25 -9.72
C ALA A 62 4.27 2.79 -8.33
N LEU A 63 4.02 2.03 -7.28
CA LEU A 63 4.18 2.50 -5.90
C LEU A 63 5.63 2.78 -5.51
N ASN A 64 6.61 2.04 -6.08
CA ASN A 64 8.05 2.30 -5.85
C ASN A 64 8.54 3.61 -6.51
N ARG A 65 7.67 4.36 -7.19
CA ARG A 65 7.93 5.74 -7.61
C ARG A 65 7.60 6.79 -6.55
N VAL A 66 6.98 6.38 -5.44
CA VAL A 66 6.66 7.29 -4.32
C VAL A 66 7.80 7.23 -3.30
N PRO A 67 8.40 8.37 -2.90
CA PRO A 67 9.49 8.37 -1.93
C PRO A 67 9.06 7.72 -0.61
N GLY A 68 9.96 6.97 0.02
CA GLY A 68 9.69 6.28 1.29
C GLY A 68 8.75 5.07 1.19
N VAL A 69 8.38 4.67 -0.03
CA VAL A 69 7.58 3.47 -0.31
C VAL A 69 8.46 2.42 -0.99
N TYR A 70 8.39 1.19 -0.50
CA TYR A 70 9.05 0.05 -1.11
C TYR A 70 8.15 -1.18 -1.04
N ILE A 71 7.69 -1.61 -2.19
CA ILE A 71 6.89 -2.80 -2.34
C ILE A 71 7.78 -3.90 -2.90
N ASN A 72 8.04 -4.94 -2.12
CA ASN A 72 8.67 -6.15 -2.62
C ASN A 72 7.65 -6.95 -3.43
N ARG A 73 7.99 -7.27 -4.65
CA ARG A 73 7.19 -8.11 -5.51
C ARG A 73 7.37 -9.59 -5.15
N GLY A 74 6.27 -10.32 -5.04
CA GLY A 74 6.23 -11.77 -5.00
C GLY A 74 5.89 -12.37 -6.36
N ASN A 75 5.43 -13.60 -6.39
CA ASN A 75 4.90 -14.18 -7.61
C ASN A 75 3.52 -13.61 -7.95
N GLY A 76 3.21 -13.54 -9.22
CA GLY A 76 1.92 -13.04 -9.70
C GLY A 76 1.64 -11.65 -9.17
N VAL A 77 0.65 -11.53 -8.29
CA VAL A 77 0.26 -10.27 -7.63
C VAL A 77 0.62 -10.20 -6.13
N GLU A 78 1.36 -11.18 -5.61
CA GLU A 78 1.84 -11.14 -4.22
C GLU A 78 2.84 -10.00 -4.01
N HIS A 79 2.79 -9.41 -2.82
CA HIS A 79 3.66 -8.30 -2.45
C HIS A 79 3.85 -8.20 -0.94
N LEU A 80 4.93 -7.55 -0.53
CA LEU A 80 5.12 -7.09 0.83
C LEU A 80 5.38 -5.60 0.81
N THR A 81 4.76 -4.87 1.72
CA THR A 81 4.79 -3.40 1.75
C THR A 81 5.73 -2.88 2.80
N SER A 82 6.40 -1.79 2.47
CA SER A 82 7.12 -0.90 3.37
C SER A 82 6.72 0.55 3.02
N ILE A 83 6.31 1.32 4.01
CA ILE A 83 6.14 2.77 3.94
C ILE A 83 6.80 3.33 5.19
N ARG A 84 7.96 3.99 5.06
CA ARG A 84 8.77 4.49 6.18
C ARG A 84 9.02 3.43 7.26
N SER A 85 9.19 2.20 6.85
CA SER A 85 9.38 1.03 7.73
C SER A 85 10.31 0.03 7.06
N ALA A 86 10.71 -1.01 7.80
CA ALA A 86 11.21 -2.24 7.19
C ALA A 86 10.09 -2.93 6.38
N VAL A 87 10.45 -3.85 5.50
CA VAL A 87 9.49 -4.74 4.85
C VAL A 87 8.95 -5.71 5.89
N LEU A 88 7.71 -5.49 6.31
CA LEU A 88 7.08 -6.28 7.36
C LEU A 88 6.56 -7.60 6.80
N THR A 89 6.91 -8.70 7.46
CA THR A 89 6.54 -10.06 7.07
C THR A 89 5.62 -10.72 8.09
N GLY A 90 4.88 -11.74 7.67
CA GLY A 90 3.98 -12.51 8.55
C GLY A 90 2.90 -11.65 9.21
N GLY A 91 2.61 -11.90 10.47
CA GLY A 91 1.63 -11.14 11.24
C GLY A 91 1.94 -9.65 11.34
N ALA A 92 3.22 -9.30 11.52
CA ALA A 92 3.65 -7.90 11.62
C ALA A 92 3.31 -7.04 10.38
N GLY A 93 3.18 -7.65 9.20
CA GLY A 93 2.79 -6.95 7.97
C GLY A 93 1.29 -6.74 7.82
N ALA A 94 0.48 -7.63 8.39
CA ALA A 94 -0.96 -7.55 8.29
C ALA A 94 -1.50 -6.39 9.16
N GLY A 95 -2.19 -5.45 8.52
CA GLY A 95 -2.79 -4.30 9.20
C GLY A 95 -1.83 -3.16 9.58
N SER A 96 -0.53 -3.23 9.24
CA SER A 96 0.39 -2.10 9.44
C SER A 96 0.21 -1.00 8.38
N PHE A 97 -0.40 -1.36 7.25
CA PHE A 97 -0.73 -0.47 6.14
C PHE A 97 -2.22 -0.61 5.82
N LEU A 98 -2.90 0.50 5.61
CA LEU A 98 -4.31 0.50 5.23
C LEU A 98 -4.42 0.58 3.70
N TYR A 99 -5.03 -0.43 3.09
CA TYR A 99 -5.28 -0.47 1.65
C TYR A 99 -6.73 -0.12 1.36
N LEU A 100 -6.92 0.85 0.48
CA LEU A 100 -8.23 1.41 0.16
C LEU A 100 -8.49 1.36 -1.35
N GLN A 101 -9.77 1.32 -1.69
CA GLN A 101 -10.28 1.74 -2.98
C GLN A 101 -11.39 2.77 -2.75
N ASP A 102 -11.20 3.96 -3.31
CA ASP A 102 -12.13 5.10 -3.14
C ASP A 102 -12.43 5.46 -1.67
N GLY A 103 -11.42 5.33 -0.78
CA GLY A 103 -11.55 5.65 0.65
C GLY A 103 -12.16 4.55 1.50
N ILE A 104 -12.51 3.39 0.92
CA ILE A 104 -13.06 2.23 1.62
C ILE A 104 -11.98 1.16 1.72
N SER A 105 -11.76 0.61 2.92
CA SER A 105 -10.75 -0.42 3.13
C SER A 105 -11.07 -1.69 2.33
N LEU A 106 -10.04 -2.26 1.68
CA LEU A 106 -10.17 -3.48 0.88
C LEU A 106 -10.58 -4.67 1.73
N ARG A 107 -10.04 -4.76 2.95
CA ARG A 107 -10.39 -5.78 3.96
C ARG A 107 -10.88 -5.15 5.24
N ALA A 108 -11.69 -5.89 5.99
CA ALA A 108 -12.20 -5.44 7.27
C ALA A 108 -11.09 -5.26 8.31
N PRO A 109 -11.22 -4.31 9.25
CA PRO A 109 -10.38 -4.26 10.44
C PRO A 109 -10.35 -5.60 11.17
N GLY A 110 -9.14 -6.05 11.57
CA GLY A 110 -8.94 -7.37 12.18
C GLY A 110 -8.75 -8.53 11.19
N PHE A 111 -9.04 -8.34 9.90
CA PHE A 111 -8.89 -9.34 8.84
C PHE A 111 -7.92 -8.90 7.73
N ALA A 112 -7.00 -8.00 8.06
CA ALA A 112 -6.02 -7.50 7.09
C ALA A 112 -5.12 -8.64 6.58
N ASN A 113 -4.69 -8.51 5.33
CA ASN A 113 -3.74 -9.42 4.69
C ASN A 113 -2.49 -8.65 4.26
N ILE A 114 -1.31 -9.26 4.38
CA ILE A 114 -0.04 -8.64 3.97
C ILE A 114 0.01 -8.36 2.46
N ASN A 115 -0.71 -9.14 1.67
CA ASN A 115 -0.86 -8.98 0.22
C ASN A 115 -2.15 -8.21 -0.16
N GLY A 116 -2.71 -7.39 0.73
CA GLY A 116 -4.05 -6.81 0.58
C GLY A 116 -4.27 -5.97 -0.67
N LEU A 117 -3.22 -5.37 -1.26
CA LEU A 117 -3.32 -4.60 -2.51
C LEU A 117 -3.69 -5.44 -3.73
N MET A 118 -3.51 -6.77 -3.71
CA MET A 118 -3.92 -7.63 -4.82
C MET A 118 -5.42 -7.55 -5.12
N GLU A 119 -6.22 -7.14 -4.13
CA GLU A 119 -7.66 -6.99 -4.25
C GLU A 119 -8.09 -5.61 -4.80
N ALA A 120 -7.18 -4.69 -5.06
CA ALA A 120 -7.47 -3.41 -5.70
C ALA A 120 -7.60 -3.55 -7.23
N ASN A 121 -8.45 -2.76 -7.88
CA ASN A 121 -8.53 -2.66 -9.34
C ASN A 121 -7.51 -1.65 -9.86
N ASP A 122 -6.21 -1.90 -9.66
CA ASP A 122 -5.10 -1.03 -10.05
C ASP A 122 -4.97 -0.84 -11.57
N ALA A 123 -5.29 -1.86 -12.36
CA ALA A 123 -5.25 -1.80 -13.83
C ALA A 123 -6.27 -0.83 -14.45
N LEU A 124 -7.36 -0.54 -13.73
CA LEU A 124 -8.43 0.37 -14.15
C LEU A 124 -8.44 1.68 -13.35
N ALA A 125 -7.38 1.96 -12.59
CA ALA A 125 -7.31 3.12 -11.73
C ALA A 125 -7.06 4.42 -12.52
N SER A 126 -7.73 5.51 -12.13
CA SER A 126 -7.41 6.86 -12.61
C SER A 126 -6.28 7.51 -11.82
N GLY A 127 -5.91 6.95 -10.68
CA GLY A 127 -4.83 7.44 -9.84
C GLY A 127 -4.63 6.57 -8.61
N ILE A 128 -3.48 6.75 -7.97
CA ILE A 128 -3.16 6.13 -6.70
C ILE A 128 -2.62 7.23 -5.77
N GLU A 129 -3.19 7.32 -4.57
CA GLU A 129 -2.73 8.23 -3.52
C GLU A 129 -2.10 7.43 -2.39
N VAL A 130 -0.96 7.91 -1.89
CA VAL A 130 -0.23 7.26 -0.80
C VAL A 130 0.02 8.26 0.31
N ILE A 131 -0.56 8.06 1.50
CA ILE A 131 -0.16 8.78 2.71
C ILE A 131 1.03 8.05 3.32
N ARG A 132 2.09 8.79 3.59
CA ARG A 132 3.32 8.32 4.23
C ARG A 132 3.33 8.73 5.69
N GLY A 133 3.43 7.74 6.60
CA GLY A 133 3.25 7.93 8.04
C GLY A 133 1.79 7.76 8.49
N PRO A 134 1.50 7.96 9.79
CA PRO A 134 0.20 7.68 10.39
C PRO A 134 -0.99 8.35 9.70
N GLY A 135 -2.09 7.62 9.51
CA GLY A 135 -3.32 8.14 8.92
C GLY A 135 -4.07 9.16 9.78
N GLY A 136 -3.72 9.26 11.07
CA GLY A 136 -4.31 10.20 12.01
C GLY A 136 -5.82 10.02 12.21
N ALA A 137 -6.52 11.12 12.54
CA ALA A 137 -7.95 11.08 12.84
C ALA A 137 -8.86 10.67 11.68
N SER A 138 -8.39 10.76 10.43
CA SER A 138 -9.19 10.37 9.26
C SER A 138 -9.44 8.87 9.18
N TYR A 139 -8.53 7.99 9.65
CA TYR A 139 -8.58 6.58 9.32
C TYR A 139 -8.59 5.61 10.50
N GLY A 140 -7.93 5.86 11.63
CA GLY A 140 -7.90 4.94 12.78
C GLY A 140 -7.05 3.69 12.56
N THR A 141 -7.53 2.52 12.97
CA THR A 141 -6.77 1.27 12.95
C THR A 141 -6.30 0.87 11.55
N ASN A 142 -5.15 0.19 11.48
CA ASN A 142 -4.45 -0.26 10.29
C ASN A 142 -3.76 0.84 9.45
N ALA A 143 -4.00 2.13 9.71
CA ALA A 143 -3.26 3.23 9.08
C ALA A 143 -2.02 3.60 9.93
N LEU A 144 -1.21 2.60 10.33
CA LEU A 144 -0.11 2.76 11.26
C LEU A 144 1.10 3.45 10.59
N HIS A 145 1.68 2.83 9.57
CA HIS A 145 2.82 3.36 8.82
C HIS A 145 2.40 4.17 7.58
N GLY A 146 1.17 4.04 7.15
CA GLY A 146 0.64 4.71 5.97
C GLY A 146 -0.54 4.00 5.34
N LEU A 147 -0.98 4.54 4.23
CA LEU A 147 -2.06 3.93 3.46
C LEU A 147 -1.90 4.15 1.96
N VAL A 148 -2.51 3.28 1.18
CA VAL A 148 -2.59 3.34 -0.28
C VAL A 148 -4.06 3.36 -0.68
N ASN A 149 -4.48 4.33 -1.48
CA ASN A 149 -5.84 4.47 -1.98
C ASN A 149 -5.86 4.45 -3.50
N VAL A 150 -6.50 3.45 -4.08
CA VAL A 150 -6.68 3.31 -5.53
C VAL A 150 -7.99 3.99 -5.92
N LEU A 151 -7.94 4.89 -6.91
CA LEU A 151 -9.05 5.74 -7.29
C LEU A 151 -9.75 5.24 -8.56
N THR A 152 -11.07 5.20 -8.52
CA THR A 152 -11.92 4.87 -9.66
C THR A 152 -12.04 6.07 -10.60
N PRO A 153 -11.95 5.88 -11.95
CA PRO A 153 -12.12 6.95 -12.92
C PRO A 153 -13.42 7.75 -12.77
N ASP A 154 -13.32 9.04 -13.06
CA ASP A 154 -14.47 9.93 -13.10
C ASP A 154 -15.31 9.64 -14.36
N PRO A 155 -16.59 9.27 -14.23
CA PRO A 155 -17.44 9.00 -15.37
C PRO A 155 -17.76 10.25 -16.21
N GLU A 156 -17.66 11.46 -15.64
CA GLU A 156 -17.89 12.72 -16.35
C GLU A 156 -16.76 13.05 -17.34
N ALA A 157 -15.56 12.46 -17.18
CA ALA A 157 -14.48 12.61 -18.15
C ALA A 157 -14.85 12.07 -19.54
N GLY A 158 -15.81 11.14 -19.60
CA GLY A 158 -16.30 10.56 -20.84
C GLY A 158 -15.27 9.69 -21.57
N GLY A 159 -15.69 9.04 -22.64
CA GLY A 159 -14.82 8.28 -23.52
C GLY A 159 -14.97 6.78 -23.47
N ALA A 160 -14.23 6.10 -24.33
CA ALA A 160 -14.10 4.65 -24.36
C ALA A 160 -12.67 4.29 -24.78
N GLY A 161 -12.13 3.21 -24.24
CA GLY A 161 -10.80 2.77 -24.60
C GLY A 161 -10.65 1.26 -24.46
N ALA A 162 -9.64 0.74 -25.15
CA ALA A 162 -9.19 -0.64 -25.00
C ALA A 162 -7.67 -0.73 -25.20
N LEU A 163 -7.06 -1.67 -24.49
CA LEU A 163 -5.65 -2.00 -24.56
C LEU A 163 -5.50 -3.51 -24.69
N ILE A 164 -4.58 -3.93 -25.55
CA ILE A 164 -4.12 -5.32 -25.64
C ILE A 164 -2.60 -5.32 -25.64
N GLU A 165 -2.01 -6.16 -24.79
CA GLU A 165 -0.57 -6.30 -24.64
C GLU A 165 -0.18 -7.78 -24.62
N PHE A 166 0.99 -8.11 -25.19
CA PHE A 166 1.64 -9.41 -25.14
C PHE A 166 3.10 -9.24 -24.75
N GLY A 167 3.64 -10.19 -23.99
CA GLY A 167 5.00 -10.08 -23.49
C GLY A 167 5.67 -11.40 -23.19
N SER A 168 6.88 -11.31 -22.66
CA SER A 168 7.67 -12.45 -22.15
C SER A 168 6.88 -13.25 -21.13
N PHE A 169 7.23 -14.51 -20.96
CA PHE A 169 6.65 -15.44 -19.98
C PHE A 169 5.15 -15.71 -20.16
N GLY A 170 4.69 -15.79 -21.41
CA GLY A 170 3.28 -16.03 -21.73
C GLY A 170 2.33 -14.89 -21.35
N ARG A 171 2.85 -13.69 -21.06
CA ARG A 171 2.01 -12.56 -20.66
C ARG A 171 1.04 -12.15 -21.75
N SER A 172 -0.20 -11.96 -21.34
CA SER A 172 -1.23 -11.29 -22.11
C SER A 172 -2.08 -10.42 -21.18
N ARG A 173 -2.43 -9.22 -21.63
CA ARG A 173 -3.24 -8.24 -20.89
C ARG A 173 -4.28 -7.65 -21.83
N PHE A 174 -5.50 -7.55 -21.32
CA PHE A 174 -6.59 -6.83 -21.95
C PHE A 174 -7.21 -5.87 -20.93
N GLU A 175 -7.44 -4.65 -21.35
CA GLU A 175 -8.22 -3.66 -20.60
C GLU A 175 -9.20 -3.00 -21.54
N GLY A 176 -10.40 -2.72 -21.03
CA GLY A 176 -11.40 -2.01 -21.80
C GLY A 176 -12.32 -1.24 -20.88
N PHE A 177 -12.70 -0.03 -21.29
CA PHE A 177 -13.63 0.78 -20.54
C PHE A 177 -14.55 1.60 -21.45
N THR A 178 -15.65 2.04 -20.87
CA THR A 178 -16.53 3.05 -21.45
C THR A 178 -17.07 3.94 -20.33
N SER A 179 -17.14 5.23 -20.60
CA SER A 179 -17.74 6.21 -19.70
C SER A 179 -18.49 7.30 -20.47
N GLY A 180 -19.41 7.98 -19.81
CA GLY A 180 -20.14 9.07 -20.40
C GLY A 180 -21.49 9.33 -19.75
N GLU A 181 -22.22 10.29 -20.30
CA GLU A 181 -23.55 10.66 -19.83
C GLU A 181 -24.55 9.52 -19.98
N THR A 182 -25.38 9.36 -18.98
CA THR A 182 -26.50 8.40 -18.91
C THR A 182 -27.80 9.15 -18.61
N HIS A 183 -28.90 8.43 -18.63
CA HIS A 183 -30.19 9.03 -18.28
C HIS A 183 -30.28 9.57 -16.83
N PHE A 184 -29.43 9.08 -15.93
CA PHE A 184 -29.45 9.41 -14.50
C PHE A 184 -28.22 10.23 -14.04
N GLY A 185 -27.33 10.61 -14.94
CA GLY A 185 -26.05 11.27 -14.66
C GLY A 185 -24.96 10.74 -15.55
N ALA A 186 -23.77 10.49 -15.00
CA ALA A 186 -22.65 9.90 -15.74
C ALA A 186 -22.34 8.49 -15.26
N GLY A 187 -21.85 7.62 -16.15
CA GLY A 187 -21.51 6.24 -15.83
C GLY A 187 -20.16 5.81 -16.39
N TYR A 188 -19.47 4.91 -15.66
CA TYR A 188 -18.21 4.26 -16.07
C TYR A 188 -18.33 2.76 -15.85
N VAL A 189 -17.84 1.97 -16.79
CA VAL A 189 -17.62 0.52 -16.64
C VAL A 189 -16.28 0.17 -17.27
N GLY A 190 -15.45 -0.58 -16.52
CA GLY A 190 -14.16 -1.08 -16.97
C GLY A 190 -13.98 -2.55 -16.65
N LEU A 191 -13.26 -3.26 -17.53
CA LEU A 191 -12.87 -4.67 -17.40
C LEU A 191 -11.36 -4.79 -17.65
N ALA A 192 -10.67 -5.51 -16.79
CA ALA A 192 -9.26 -5.88 -16.97
C ALA A 192 -9.09 -7.39 -16.85
N LEU A 193 -8.32 -7.98 -17.76
CA LEU A 193 -7.95 -9.39 -17.75
C LEU A 193 -6.44 -9.50 -17.94
N ARG A 194 -5.79 -10.32 -17.15
CA ARG A 194 -4.37 -10.58 -17.21
C ARG A 194 -4.10 -12.06 -17.04
N HIS A 195 -3.21 -12.58 -17.88
CA HIS A 195 -2.66 -13.92 -17.79
C HIS A 195 -1.15 -13.88 -17.94
N GLU A 196 -0.43 -14.76 -17.22
CA GLU A 196 0.99 -15.06 -17.43
C GLU A 196 1.27 -16.52 -17.04
N ASP A 197 2.19 -17.16 -17.78
CA ASP A 197 2.67 -18.49 -17.42
C ASP A 197 3.65 -18.44 -16.23
N GLY A 198 4.21 -17.24 -15.96
CA GLY A 198 5.25 -17.01 -14.97
C GLY A 198 6.65 -17.21 -15.54
N TRP A 199 7.64 -16.53 -14.98
CA TRP A 199 9.04 -16.69 -15.36
C TRP A 199 9.76 -17.79 -14.54
N ARG A 200 9.14 -18.24 -13.44
CA ARG A 200 9.54 -19.40 -12.64
C ARG A 200 8.65 -20.60 -12.98
N ASP A 201 9.14 -21.79 -12.64
CA ASP A 201 8.38 -23.02 -12.80
C ASP A 201 7.13 -22.97 -11.88
N ASP A 202 5.99 -23.46 -12.35
CA ASP A 202 4.73 -23.55 -11.62
C ASP A 202 4.39 -22.22 -10.88
N ALA A 203 4.30 -21.11 -11.63
CA ALA A 203 4.09 -19.77 -11.12
C ALA A 203 3.14 -18.93 -12.00
N SER A 204 2.11 -19.58 -12.53
CA SER A 204 1.12 -18.96 -13.40
C SER A 204 0.18 -18.01 -12.66
N LEU A 205 -0.43 -17.09 -13.40
CA LEU A 205 -1.44 -16.15 -12.91
C LEU A 205 -2.56 -15.98 -13.94
N LEU A 206 -3.80 -16.05 -13.47
CA LEU A 206 -4.97 -15.51 -14.14
C LEU A 206 -5.67 -14.51 -13.21
N ARG A 207 -5.87 -13.28 -13.66
CA ARG A 207 -6.54 -12.23 -12.87
C ARG A 207 -7.61 -11.53 -13.72
N GLY A 208 -8.82 -11.43 -13.17
CA GLY A 208 -9.92 -10.65 -13.70
C GLY A 208 -10.30 -9.51 -12.76
N GLY A 209 -10.59 -8.32 -13.31
CA GLY A 209 -11.05 -7.15 -12.57
C GLY A 209 -12.22 -6.48 -13.28
N LEU A 210 -13.28 -6.15 -12.54
CA LEU A 210 -14.42 -5.36 -13.01
C LEU A 210 -14.58 -4.14 -12.11
N LEU A 211 -14.84 -2.98 -12.72
CA LEU A 211 -15.06 -1.73 -12.02
C LEU A 211 -16.24 -0.99 -12.66
N ALA A 212 -17.16 -0.50 -11.83
CA ALA A 212 -18.29 0.30 -12.27
C ALA A 212 -18.51 1.49 -11.35
N ARG A 213 -18.86 2.64 -11.91
CA ARG A 213 -19.22 3.85 -11.17
C ARG A 213 -20.37 4.57 -11.88
N ALA A 214 -21.30 5.11 -11.09
CA ALA A 214 -22.35 5.97 -11.60
C ALA A 214 -22.51 7.17 -10.67
N ASP A 215 -22.44 8.36 -11.23
CA ASP A 215 -22.56 9.62 -10.50
C ASP A 215 -23.78 10.39 -10.98
N GLY A 216 -24.42 11.14 -10.10
CA GLY A 216 -25.58 11.93 -10.45
C GLY A 216 -26.00 12.91 -9.38
N GLN A 217 -27.07 13.62 -9.69
CA GLN A 217 -27.64 14.62 -8.79
C GLN A 217 -29.16 14.42 -8.66
N MET A 218 -29.65 14.53 -7.45
CA MET A 218 -31.07 14.50 -7.14
C MET A 218 -31.43 15.71 -6.27
N GLY A 219 -32.03 16.73 -6.88
CA GLY A 219 -32.23 18.02 -6.23
C GLY A 219 -30.90 18.67 -5.85
N GLN A 220 -30.65 18.90 -4.58
CA GLN A 220 -29.37 19.43 -4.07
C GLN A 220 -28.38 18.33 -3.69
N ALA A 221 -28.81 17.07 -3.61
CA ALA A 221 -27.96 15.96 -3.24
C ALA A 221 -27.13 15.48 -4.44
N ARG A 222 -25.84 15.31 -4.27
CA ARG A 222 -24.97 14.58 -5.20
C ARG A 222 -24.78 13.16 -4.68
N TRP A 223 -24.85 12.19 -5.57
CA TRP A 223 -24.67 10.79 -5.23
C TRP A 223 -23.67 10.12 -6.18
N SER A 224 -22.99 9.09 -5.65
CA SER A 224 -22.10 8.22 -6.42
C SER A 224 -22.31 6.78 -5.95
N LEU A 225 -22.50 5.86 -6.90
CA LEU A 225 -22.55 4.43 -6.67
C LEU A 225 -21.31 3.78 -7.31
N ARG A 226 -20.65 2.89 -6.59
CA ARG A 226 -19.46 2.18 -7.06
C ARG A 226 -19.59 0.71 -6.78
N ALA A 227 -19.06 -0.11 -7.70
CA ALA A 227 -18.95 -1.54 -7.54
C ALA A 227 -17.62 -2.04 -8.12
N SER A 228 -16.98 -2.98 -7.44
CA SER A 228 -15.77 -3.63 -7.92
C SER A 228 -15.79 -5.11 -7.65
N ALA A 229 -15.17 -5.88 -8.57
CA ALA A 229 -14.95 -7.31 -8.42
C ALA A 229 -13.52 -7.64 -8.85
N ILE A 230 -12.89 -8.56 -8.11
CA ILE A 230 -11.58 -9.15 -8.41
C ILE A 230 -11.71 -10.67 -8.29
N ASP A 231 -11.15 -11.39 -9.26
CA ASP A 231 -10.95 -12.84 -9.23
C ASP A 231 -9.49 -13.13 -9.60
N ILE A 232 -8.79 -13.88 -8.75
CA ILE A 232 -7.37 -14.24 -8.90
C ILE A 232 -7.24 -15.75 -8.74
N ASP A 233 -6.64 -16.38 -9.72
CA ASP A 233 -6.17 -17.76 -9.67
C ASP A 233 -4.66 -17.73 -9.96
N GLN A 234 -3.84 -18.06 -8.95
CA GLN A 234 -2.38 -18.03 -9.13
C GLN A 234 -1.67 -19.15 -8.39
N GLU A 235 -0.65 -19.68 -9.04
CA GLU A 235 0.37 -20.49 -8.41
C GLU A 235 1.40 -19.60 -7.72
N THR A 236 2.00 -20.06 -6.62
CA THR A 236 3.02 -19.31 -5.89
C THR A 236 4.33 -20.08 -5.85
N ALA A 237 5.44 -19.38 -5.96
CA ALA A 237 6.76 -19.97 -5.82
C ALA A 237 7.52 -19.36 -4.64
N THR A 238 8.15 -20.21 -3.86
CA THR A 238 8.88 -19.83 -2.67
C THR A 238 10.31 -19.33 -3.00
N PHE A 239 11.12 -19.10 -1.97
CA PHE A 239 12.51 -18.66 -2.06
C PHE A 239 13.45 -19.76 -2.55
N VAL A 240 14.58 -19.37 -3.11
CA VAL A 240 15.75 -20.23 -3.32
C VAL A 240 16.74 -20.09 -2.17
N ARG A 241 17.47 -21.17 -1.84
CA ARG A 241 18.36 -21.22 -0.67
C ARG A 241 19.82 -21.26 -1.08
N GLY A 242 20.68 -20.61 -0.31
CA GLY A 242 22.13 -20.60 -0.45
C GLY A 242 22.68 -19.21 -0.64
N PHE A 243 23.97 -19.01 -0.39
CA PHE A 243 24.63 -17.72 -0.58
C PHE A 243 24.57 -17.32 -2.06
N GLU A 244 24.03 -16.14 -2.37
CA GLU A 244 23.84 -15.60 -3.73
C GLU A 244 23.08 -16.55 -4.70
N ALA A 245 22.23 -17.44 -4.19
CA ALA A 245 21.52 -18.43 -4.98
C ALA A 245 20.64 -17.81 -6.10
N TYR A 246 20.21 -16.56 -5.94
CA TYR A 246 19.45 -15.81 -6.95
C TYR A 246 20.26 -15.49 -8.22
N ARG A 247 21.61 -15.55 -8.16
CA ARG A 247 22.49 -15.31 -9.32
C ARG A 247 22.59 -16.54 -10.23
N ASP A 248 22.25 -17.74 -9.73
CA ASP A 248 22.16 -18.95 -10.52
C ASP A 248 20.83 -18.98 -11.32
N GLU A 249 20.93 -18.86 -12.63
CA GLU A 249 19.75 -18.79 -13.52
C GLU A 249 18.86 -20.03 -13.43
N ALA A 250 19.44 -21.21 -13.39
CA ALA A 250 18.69 -22.46 -13.33
C ALA A 250 17.97 -22.60 -11.98
N LEU A 251 18.69 -22.29 -10.87
CA LEU A 251 18.12 -22.36 -9.53
C LEU A 251 17.05 -21.28 -9.29
N SER A 252 17.25 -20.06 -9.79
CA SER A 252 16.30 -18.97 -9.62
C SER A 252 14.93 -19.24 -10.28
N ARG A 253 14.89 -20.09 -11.31
CA ARG A 253 13.67 -20.50 -12.00
C ARG A 253 12.90 -21.60 -11.28
N THR A 254 13.54 -22.38 -10.42
CA THR A 254 12.89 -23.50 -9.76
C THR A 254 11.81 -23.06 -8.77
N ASN A 255 10.78 -23.89 -8.63
CA ASN A 255 9.79 -23.81 -7.57
C ASN A 255 9.90 -25.07 -6.71
N ALA A 256 10.18 -24.92 -5.41
CA ALA A 256 10.29 -26.05 -4.48
C ALA A 256 8.93 -26.60 -4.05
N ASP A 257 7.87 -25.79 -4.24
CA ASP A 257 6.51 -26.08 -3.76
C ASP A 257 5.51 -25.92 -4.93
N PRO A 258 5.56 -26.81 -5.96
CA PRO A 258 4.81 -26.65 -7.21
C PRO A 258 3.28 -26.70 -7.03
N GLU A 259 2.79 -27.21 -5.92
CA GLU A 259 1.37 -27.26 -5.57
C GLU A 259 0.88 -26.07 -4.73
N ALA A 260 1.76 -25.13 -4.41
CA ALA A 260 1.39 -23.94 -3.67
C ALA A 260 0.60 -22.96 -4.53
N PHE A 261 -0.47 -22.41 -3.98
CA PHE A 261 -1.34 -21.46 -4.69
C PHE A 261 -1.98 -20.46 -3.74
N ARG A 262 -2.51 -19.39 -4.32
CA ARG A 262 -3.30 -18.37 -3.62
C ARG A 262 -4.41 -17.86 -4.55
N ASN A 263 -5.63 -18.28 -4.29
CA ASN A 263 -6.81 -17.87 -5.05
C ASN A 263 -7.63 -16.88 -4.23
N VAL A 264 -8.10 -15.81 -4.87
CA VAL A 264 -8.81 -14.73 -4.18
C VAL A 264 -10.02 -14.30 -4.97
N ARG A 265 -11.15 -14.10 -4.27
CA ARG A 265 -12.33 -13.43 -4.77
C ARG A 265 -12.69 -12.28 -3.86
N ALA A 266 -12.90 -11.11 -4.43
CA ALA A 266 -13.30 -9.92 -3.69
C ALA A 266 -14.41 -9.17 -4.43
N LEU A 267 -15.48 -8.85 -3.71
CA LEU A 267 -16.60 -8.05 -4.20
C LEU A 267 -16.80 -6.86 -3.27
N ARG A 268 -17.02 -5.68 -3.84
CA ARG A 268 -17.33 -4.47 -3.07
C ARG A 268 -18.39 -3.65 -3.79
N ALA A 269 -19.26 -3.03 -2.98
CA ALA A 269 -20.22 -2.05 -3.45
C ALA A 269 -20.32 -0.91 -2.45
N SER A 270 -20.45 0.32 -2.91
CA SER A 270 -20.66 1.47 -2.05
C SER A 270 -21.59 2.51 -2.67
N GLY A 271 -22.23 3.28 -1.79
CA GLY A 271 -23.01 4.45 -2.13
C GLY A 271 -22.50 5.65 -1.34
N HIS A 272 -22.23 6.75 -2.03
CA HIS A 272 -21.81 8.02 -1.46
C HIS A 272 -22.91 9.05 -1.68
N LEU A 273 -23.21 9.85 -0.66
CA LEU A 273 -24.19 10.93 -0.72
C LEU A 273 -23.61 12.18 -0.09
N SER A 274 -23.58 13.27 -0.84
CA SER A 274 -23.23 14.60 -0.35
C SER A 274 -24.46 15.49 -0.41
N TYR A 275 -24.90 15.99 0.75
CA TYR A 275 -26.11 16.79 0.89
C TYR A 275 -25.83 18.13 1.58
N PRO A 276 -26.06 19.30 0.95
CA PRO A 276 -25.94 20.59 1.60
C PRO A 276 -27.08 20.77 2.62
N VAL A 277 -26.72 20.86 3.90
CA VAL A 277 -27.65 21.09 5.01
C VAL A 277 -27.94 22.59 5.15
N SER A 278 -26.97 23.42 4.83
CA SER A 278 -27.07 24.89 4.78
C SER A 278 -25.97 25.42 3.86
N ASP A 279 -25.92 26.76 3.68
CA ASP A 279 -24.88 27.43 2.88
C ASP A 279 -23.45 27.18 3.42
N GLN A 280 -23.34 26.80 4.71
CA GLN A 280 -22.05 26.58 5.39
C GLN A 280 -21.85 25.13 5.83
N ALA A 281 -22.83 24.27 5.65
CA ALA A 281 -22.74 22.91 6.16
C ALA A 281 -23.23 21.89 5.13
N ARG A 282 -22.48 20.78 4.97
CA ARG A 282 -22.88 19.64 4.19
C ARG A 282 -22.69 18.34 4.97
N LEU A 283 -23.55 17.39 4.69
CA LEU A 283 -23.50 16.05 5.22
C LEU A 283 -22.93 15.12 4.15
N GLU A 284 -21.86 14.42 4.49
CA GLU A 284 -21.24 13.36 3.68
C GLU A 284 -21.59 12.01 4.30
N LEU A 285 -22.15 11.12 3.49
CA LEU A 285 -22.51 9.76 3.91
C LEU A 285 -21.97 8.75 2.92
N VAL A 286 -21.39 7.69 3.44
CA VAL A 286 -20.94 6.52 2.68
C VAL A 286 -21.53 5.28 3.34
N GLY A 287 -22.23 4.45 2.56
CA GLY A 287 -22.59 3.10 2.96
C GLY A 287 -21.86 2.10 2.06
N TYR A 288 -21.38 1.00 2.60
CA TYR A 288 -20.66 -0.01 1.81
C TYR A 288 -20.90 -1.43 2.30
N GLY A 289 -20.74 -2.36 1.36
CA GLY A 289 -20.64 -3.80 1.62
C GLY A 289 -19.43 -4.37 0.90
N ARG A 290 -18.80 -5.39 1.50
CA ARG A 290 -17.70 -6.15 0.91
C ARG A 290 -17.79 -7.61 1.29
N SER A 291 -17.31 -8.47 0.38
CA SER A 291 -17.14 -9.91 0.55
C SER A 291 -15.78 -10.31 0.03
N ASN A 292 -14.98 -10.99 0.83
CA ASN A 292 -13.65 -11.46 0.49
C ASN A 292 -13.54 -12.94 0.82
N GLN A 293 -12.94 -13.71 -0.06
CA GLN A 293 -12.59 -15.10 0.14
C GLN A 293 -11.18 -15.35 -0.41
N MET A 294 -10.38 -16.13 0.32
CA MET A 294 -9.04 -16.55 -0.10
C MET A 294 -8.82 -18.00 0.27
N ASP A 295 -8.42 -18.79 -0.70
CA ASP A 295 -7.92 -20.14 -0.54
C ASP A 295 -6.41 -20.13 -0.79
N PHE A 296 -5.64 -20.65 0.16
CA PHE A 296 -4.20 -20.58 0.14
C PHE A 296 -3.56 -21.89 0.61
N ARG A 297 -2.65 -22.47 -0.18
CA ARG A 297 -1.81 -23.57 0.29
C ARG A 297 -0.51 -22.99 0.84
N LEU A 298 -0.30 -23.22 2.15
CA LEU A 298 0.88 -22.75 2.87
C LEU A 298 2.14 -23.46 2.37
N HIS A 299 3.06 -22.74 1.74
CA HIS A 299 4.32 -23.27 1.23
C HIS A 299 5.54 -22.98 2.13
N PHE A 300 5.40 -22.09 3.10
CA PHE A 300 6.50 -21.67 3.99
C PHE A 300 6.59 -22.48 5.30
N LEU A 301 5.66 -23.39 5.54
CA LEU A 301 5.65 -24.30 6.68
C LEU A 301 5.65 -25.76 6.22
N PRO A 302 6.30 -26.68 6.98
CA PRO A 302 6.31 -28.11 6.66
C PRO A 302 4.92 -28.79 6.65
N SER A 303 3.89 -28.11 7.16
CA SER A 303 2.51 -28.60 7.10
C SER A 303 1.94 -28.57 5.68
N GLU A 304 2.35 -27.61 4.87
CA GLU A 304 1.74 -27.30 3.56
C GLU A 304 0.20 -27.34 3.62
N ALA A 305 -0.34 -26.84 4.75
CA ALA A 305 -1.77 -26.90 5.02
C ALA A 305 -2.56 -26.03 4.02
N LEU A 306 -3.76 -26.47 3.69
CA LEU A 306 -4.76 -25.63 3.04
C LEU A 306 -5.33 -24.67 4.09
N GLU A 307 -5.28 -23.39 3.82
CA GLU A 307 -5.94 -22.33 4.58
C GLU A 307 -7.04 -21.71 3.73
N GLN A 308 -8.23 -21.60 4.30
CA GLN A 308 -9.36 -20.89 3.71
C GLN A 308 -9.77 -19.78 4.68
N THR A 309 -9.81 -18.56 4.18
CA THR A 309 -10.22 -17.39 4.96
C THR A 309 -11.22 -16.55 4.19
N GLY A 310 -12.10 -15.89 4.90
CA GLY A 310 -13.05 -14.99 4.28
C GLY A 310 -13.73 -14.11 5.28
N HIS A 311 -14.39 -13.07 4.78
CA HIS A 311 -15.26 -12.22 5.58
C HIS A 311 -16.28 -11.49 4.72
N ASP A 312 -17.47 -11.29 5.29
CA ASP A 312 -18.54 -10.45 4.77
C ASP A 312 -18.74 -9.27 5.72
N SER A 313 -18.87 -8.07 5.17
CA SER A 313 -18.95 -6.85 5.96
C SER A 313 -19.99 -5.87 5.43
N LEU A 314 -20.59 -5.15 6.37
CA LEU A 314 -21.36 -3.94 6.11
C LEU A 314 -20.78 -2.80 6.92
N GLY A 315 -20.68 -1.62 6.35
CA GLY A 315 -20.16 -0.48 7.07
C GLY A 315 -20.70 0.84 6.57
N PHE A 316 -20.40 1.88 7.35
CA PHE A 316 -20.75 3.25 7.01
C PHE A 316 -19.65 4.21 7.46
N GLN A 317 -19.56 5.34 6.76
CA GLN A 317 -18.79 6.51 7.16
C GLN A 317 -19.71 7.72 7.04
N SER A 318 -19.63 8.65 8.00
CA SER A 318 -20.40 9.88 7.97
C SER A 318 -19.57 11.05 8.44
N ALA A 319 -19.79 12.23 7.87
CA ALA A 319 -19.20 13.46 8.32
C ALA A 319 -20.15 14.64 8.10
N LEU A 320 -20.32 15.46 9.12
CA LEU A 320 -20.90 16.80 9.00
C LEU A 320 -19.72 17.78 8.84
N VAL A 321 -19.61 18.36 7.65
CA VAL A 321 -18.57 19.33 7.30
C VAL A 321 -19.17 20.73 7.40
N TRP A 322 -18.63 21.54 8.28
CA TRP A 322 -18.98 22.95 8.41
C TRP A 322 -17.83 23.82 7.91
N GLU A 323 -18.16 24.80 7.06
CA GLU A 323 -17.19 25.70 6.43
C GLU A 323 -17.57 27.16 6.66
N ALA A 324 -16.63 27.92 7.18
CA ALA A 324 -16.65 29.38 7.30
C ALA A 324 -15.41 29.94 6.59
N PRO A 325 -15.30 31.25 6.33
CA PRO A 325 -14.22 31.81 5.50
C PRO A 325 -12.80 31.36 5.86
N ASN A 326 -12.52 31.20 7.15
CA ASN A 326 -11.17 30.84 7.63
C ASN A 326 -11.15 29.50 8.40
N THR A 327 -12.27 28.78 8.49
CA THR A 327 -12.36 27.61 9.36
C THR A 327 -13.21 26.53 8.69
N ARG A 328 -12.69 25.31 8.69
CA ARG A 328 -13.46 24.10 8.37
C ARG A 328 -13.40 23.14 9.54
N ILE A 329 -14.54 22.60 9.91
CA ILE A 329 -14.67 21.56 10.95
C ILE A 329 -15.43 20.39 10.38
N SER A 330 -14.92 19.20 10.57
CA SER A 330 -15.58 17.93 10.21
C SER A 330 -15.80 17.10 11.48
N LEU A 331 -17.04 16.70 11.71
CA LEU A 331 -17.44 15.79 12.80
C LEU A 331 -17.98 14.52 12.16
N GLY A 332 -17.46 13.36 12.53
CA GLY A 332 -17.86 12.13 11.88
C GLY A 332 -18.02 10.93 12.80
N LEU A 333 -18.77 9.95 12.30
CA LEU A 333 -18.98 8.65 12.91
C LEU A 333 -18.79 7.58 11.83
N ASP A 334 -18.03 6.54 12.15
CA ASP A 334 -17.79 5.40 11.30
C ASP A 334 -18.18 4.11 12.00
N GLY A 335 -18.65 3.12 11.24
CA GLY A 335 -18.92 1.78 11.73
C GLY A 335 -18.59 0.72 10.70
N ASP A 336 -18.06 -0.40 11.16
CA ASP A 336 -17.75 -1.59 10.36
C ASP A 336 -18.17 -2.84 11.14
N PHE A 337 -18.98 -3.69 10.51
CA PHE A 337 -19.52 -4.90 11.10
C PHE A 337 -19.21 -6.06 10.17
N THR A 338 -18.53 -7.06 10.68
CA THR A 338 -17.92 -8.12 9.88
C THR A 338 -18.16 -9.48 10.53
N ASP A 339 -18.58 -10.43 9.72
CA ASP A 339 -18.53 -11.86 10.04
C ASP A 339 -17.41 -12.48 9.20
N GLY A 340 -16.41 -13.08 9.85
CA GLY A 340 -15.25 -13.67 9.19
C GLY A 340 -14.91 -15.04 9.75
N PHE A 341 -14.15 -15.82 8.98
CA PHE A 341 -13.76 -17.18 9.34
C PHE A 341 -12.34 -17.52 8.95
N LEU A 342 -11.80 -18.55 9.60
CA LEU A 342 -10.56 -19.23 9.19
C LEU A 342 -10.72 -20.72 9.39
N PHE A 343 -10.39 -21.46 8.31
CA PHE A 343 -10.27 -22.92 8.31
C PHE A 343 -8.87 -23.31 7.84
N GLU A 344 -8.15 -24.16 8.61
CA GLU A 344 -6.82 -24.64 8.25
C GLU A 344 -6.74 -26.16 8.44
N PHE A 345 -6.42 -26.88 7.37
CA PHE A 345 -6.37 -28.34 7.35
C PHE A 345 -5.10 -28.85 6.66
N GLN A 346 -4.39 -29.77 7.31
CA GLN A 346 -3.26 -30.50 6.74
C GLN A 346 -3.71 -31.84 6.21
N ASP A 347 -3.74 -32.00 4.90
CA ASP A 347 -4.03 -33.28 4.21
C ASP A 347 -2.81 -34.21 4.19
N ARG A 348 -1.59 -33.67 4.30
CA ARG A 348 -0.32 -34.37 4.28
C ARG A 348 -0.01 -35.04 5.60
N PRO A 349 0.84 -36.12 5.59
CA PRO A 349 1.25 -36.79 6.81
C PRO A 349 1.89 -35.86 7.82
N THR A 350 1.79 -36.21 9.10
CA THR A 350 2.44 -35.49 10.21
C THR A 350 3.94 -35.35 10.02
N VAL A 351 4.47 -34.13 10.15
CA VAL A 351 5.90 -33.80 10.09
C VAL A 351 6.30 -33.09 11.38
N GLY A 352 6.95 -33.77 12.31
CA GLY A 352 7.31 -33.21 13.60
C GLY A 352 6.09 -32.69 14.38
N PRO A 353 6.05 -31.41 14.79
CA PRO A 353 4.93 -30.83 15.53
C PRO A 353 3.75 -30.44 14.62
N PHE A 354 3.88 -30.57 13.29
CA PHE A 354 2.84 -30.28 12.30
C PHE A 354 2.01 -31.55 12.10
N VAL A 355 0.88 -31.64 12.76
CA VAL A 355 0.04 -32.85 12.79
C VAL A 355 -0.93 -32.84 11.60
N GLN A 356 -1.14 -34.01 11.00
CA GLN A 356 -2.16 -34.19 9.96
C GLN A 356 -3.56 -33.98 10.55
N GLY A 357 -4.43 -33.34 9.79
CA GLY A 357 -5.82 -33.09 10.14
C GLY A 357 -6.15 -31.61 10.34
N LEU A 358 -7.23 -31.36 11.06
CA LEU A 358 -7.75 -30.02 11.31
C LEU A 358 -6.83 -29.27 12.30
N HIS A 359 -6.31 -28.11 11.86
CA HIS A 359 -5.51 -27.21 12.70
C HIS A 359 -6.41 -26.18 13.41
N TYR A 360 -7.14 -25.41 12.63
CA TYR A 360 -8.07 -24.38 13.10
C TYR A 360 -9.37 -24.42 12.31
N ASP A 361 -10.47 -24.12 12.99
CA ASP A 361 -11.79 -23.91 12.42
C ASP A 361 -12.55 -22.99 13.37
N TYR A 362 -12.68 -21.71 12.96
CA TYR A 362 -13.32 -20.71 13.81
C TYR A 362 -13.99 -19.60 13.01
N GLU A 363 -14.95 -18.96 13.66
CA GLU A 363 -15.59 -17.74 13.19
C GLU A 363 -15.26 -16.56 14.12
N VAL A 364 -15.24 -15.35 13.58
CA VAL A 364 -15.10 -14.12 14.38
C VAL A 364 -16.08 -13.08 13.88
N ARG A 365 -16.96 -12.64 14.79
CA ARG A 365 -17.74 -11.43 14.57
C ARG A 365 -16.95 -10.23 15.06
N ALA A 366 -16.63 -9.31 14.16
CA ALA A 366 -15.91 -8.07 14.47
C ALA A 366 -16.86 -6.87 14.38
N SER A 367 -16.71 -5.94 15.31
CA SER A 367 -17.42 -4.66 15.30
C SER A 367 -16.43 -3.54 15.60
N VAL A 368 -16.37 -2.54 14.73
CA VAL A 368 -15.58 -1.32 14.94
C VAL A 368 -16.51 -0.13 14.89
N LEU A 369 -16.43 0.71 15.93
CA LEU A 369 -17.15 1.98 16.01
C LEU A 369 -16.17 3.10 16.34
N ALA A 370 -16.27 4.21 15.64
CA ALA A 370 -15.39 5.35 15.85
C ALA A 370 -16.11 6.68 15.72
N GLY A 371 -15.65 7.66 16.51
CA GLY A 371 -16.03 9.06 16.39
C GLY A 371 -14.78 9.91 16.18
N PHE A 372 -14.87 10.94 15.34
CA PHE A 372 -13.75 11.85 15.12
C PHE A 372 -14.16 13.30 14.97
N VAL A 373 -13.22 14.17 15.23
CA VAL A 373 -13.27 15.59 14.88
C VAL A 373 -11.99 15.98 14.18
N GLN A 374 -12.11 16.75 13.11
CA GLN A 374 -11.01 17.41 12.41
C GLN A 374 -11.34 18.90 12.24
N ALA A 375 -10.35 19.74 12.41
CA ALA A 375 -10.47 21.18 12.21
C ALA A 375 -9.28 21.71 11.43
N ARG A 376 -9.53 22.68 10.55
CA ARG A 376 -8.53 23.49 9.86
C ARG A 376 -8.91 24.95 10.03
N HIS A 377 -7.94 25.79 10.44
CA HIS A 377 -8.14 27.20 10.65
C HIS A 377 -7.01 28.03 10.06
N ALA A 378 -7.33 28.90 9.11
CA ALA A 378 -6.40 29.91 8.59
C ALA A 378 -6.23 31.02 9.65
N MET A 379 -5.11 31.00 10.37
CA MET A 379 -4.76 31.99 11.39
C MET A 379 -4.40 33.34 10.75
N SER A 380 -3.89 33.31 9.52
CA SER A 380 -3.60 34.45 8.65
C SER A 380 -3.62 34.01 7.18
N ASP A 381 -3.39 34.92 6.26
CA ASP A 381 -3.29 34.61 4.81
C ASP A 381 -2.15 33.64 4.50
N THR A 382 -1.17 33.48 5.39
CA THR A 382 0.00 32.68 5.17
C THR A 382 0.15 31.50 6.15
N LEU A 383 -0.64 31.46 7.22
CA LEU A 383 -0.47 30.47 8.28
C LEU A 383 -1.78 29.72 8.54
N THR A 384 -1.76 28.40 8.37
CA THR A 384 -2.91 27.52 8.63
C THR A 384 -2.54 26.48 9.68
N LEU A 385 -3.41 26.34 10.68
CA LEU A 385 -3.36 25.28 11.69
C LEU A 385 -4.41 24.22 11.36
N GLU A 386 -4.03 22.97 11.45
CA GLU A 386 -4.96 21.83 11.34
C GLU A 386 -4.77 20.86 12.51
N GLY A 387 -5.78 20.09 12.85
CA GLY A 387 -5.68 19.07 13.86
C GLY A 387 -6.95 18.26 13.97
N GLY A 388 -6.82 17.09 14.58
CA GLY A 388 -7.94 16.18 14.77
C GLY A 388 -7.67 15.14 15.85
N ILE A 389 -8.72 14.49 16.25
CA ILE A 389 -8.68 13.34 17.16
C ILE A 389 -9.77 12.35 16.75
N ARG A 390 -9.45 11.07 16.80
CA ARG A 390 -10.39 9.96 16.64
C ARG A 390 -10.30 9.06 17.86
N VAL A 391 -11.44 8.60 18.31
CA VAL A 391 -11.58 7.55 19.33
C VAL A 391 -12.29 6.38 18.67
N GLU A 392 -11.73 5.19 18.83
CA GLU A 392 -12.22 3.97 18.17
C GLU A 392 -12.26 2.81 19.15
N GLY A 393 -13.36 2.07 19.15
CA GLY A 393 -13.54 0.81 19.87
C GLY A 393 -13.66 -0.35 18.88
N THR A 394 -12.82 -1.36 19.05
CA THR A 394 -12.83 -2.62 18.32
C THR A 394 -13.23 -3.76 19.23
N ARG A 395 -14.16 -4.61 18.82
CA ARG A 395 -14.61 -5.79 19.55
C ARG A 395 -14.61 -7.00 18.64
N TYR A 396 -14.00 -8.09 19.08
CA TYR A 396 -14.01 -9.40 18.45
C TYR A 396 -14.75 -10.42 19.34
N GLU A 397 -15.71 -11.13 18.77
CA GLU A 397 -16.38 -12.27 19.37
C GLU A 397 -15.91 -13.51 18.59
N TYR A 398 -15.05 -14.29 19.22
CA TYR A 398 -14.46 -15.51 18.66
C TYR A 398 -15.28 -16.73 19.07
N ASP A 399 -15.64 -17.57 18.10
CA ASP A 399 -16.35 -18.83 18.22
C ASP A 399 -15.50 -19.95 17.61
N ASN A 400 -15.09 -20.91 18.43
CA ASN A 400 -14.25 -22.03 18.02
C ASN A 400 -15.10 -23.23 17.61
N ALA A 401 -15.20 -23.51 16.31
CA ALA A 401 -15.92 -24.65 15.77
C ALA A 401 -15.19 -26.00 15.98
N ALA A 402 -13.88 -25.97 16.29
CA ALA A 402 -13.09 -27.17 16.58
C ALA A 402 -13.02 -27.45 18.10
N PRO A 403 -12.65 -28.67 18.54
CA PRO A 403 -12.41 -28.91 19.98
C PRO A 403 -11.34 -28.01 20.57
N ASP A 404 -11.60 -27.40 21.72
CA ASP A 404 -10.65 -26.58 22.45
C ASP A 404 -9.35 -27.32 22.83
N GLY A 405 -8.28 -26.56 23.02
CA GLY A 405 -7.00 -27.06 23.50
C GLY A 405 -5.98 -27.29 22.41
N ALA A 406 -4.87 -27.92 22.77
CA ALA A 406 -3.73 -28.08 21.90
C ALA A 406 -3.76 -29.38 21.10
N ILE A 407 -3.39 -29.28 19.81
CA ILE A 407 -3.07 -30.41 18.95
C ILE A 407 -1.75 -30.14 18.22
N GLY A 408 -0.72 -30.96 18.50
CA GLY A 408 0.62 -30.67 17.99
C GLY A 408 1.11 -29.29 18.44
N ARG A 409 1.48 -28.45 17.47
CA ARG A 409 1.87 -27.06 17.73
C ARG A 409 0.71 -26.05 17.72
N TYR A 410 -0.49 -26.46 17.51
CA TYR A 410 -1.65 -25.60 17.34
C TYR A 410 -2.46 -25.55 18.66
N LEU A 411 -2.70 -24.34 19.16
CA LEU A 411 -3.57 -24.10 20.31
C LEU A 411 -4.85 -23.42 19.84
N ARG A 412 -5.99 -24.00 20.15
CA ARG A 412 -7.32 -23.48 19.90
C ARG A 412 -7.87 -22.93 21.21
N PRO A 413 -7.99 -21.62 21.37
CA PRO A 413 -8.61 -21.07 22.57
C PRO A 413 -10.10 -21.40 22.60
N ALA A 414 -10.70 -21.45 23.80
CA ALA A 414 -12.15 -21.49 23.96
C ALA A 414 -12.78 -20.17 23.47
N ASP A 415 -14.07 -20.19 23.23
CA ASP A 415 -14.86 -19.01 22.88
C ASP A 415 -14.57 -17.84 23.79
N ARG A 416 -14.38 -16.66 23.20
CA ARG A 416 -13.99 -15.47 23.96
C ARG A 416 -14.38 -14.16 23.25
N THR A 417 -14.33 -13.10 24.01
CA THR A 417 -14.49 -11.74 23.50
C THR A 417 -13.28 -10.91 23.86
N ASP A 418 -12.69 -10.24 22.86
CA ASP A 418 -11.57 -9.32 23.04
C ASP A 418 -11.98 -7.91 22.57
N THR A 419 -11.55 -6.88 23.31
CA THR A 419 -11.87 -5.47 23.05
C THR A 419 -10.63 -4.61 23.12
N PHE A 420 -10.53 -3.65 22.18
CA PHE A 420 -9.44 -2.69 22.10
C PHE A 420 -10.01 -1.29 21.95
N GLU A 421 -9.48 -0.34 22.72
CA GLU A 421 -9.81 1.08 22.61
C GLU A 421 -8.57 1.83 22.15
N THR A 422 -8.71 2.68 21.13
CA THR A 422 -7.58 3.41 20.56
C THR A 422 -7.91 4.88 20.33
N VAL A 423 -6.87 5.72 20.39
CA VAL A 423 -6.98 7.17 20.16
C VAL A 423 -5.90 7.61 19.19
N THR A 424 -6.29 8.27 18.11
CA THR A 424 -5.38 8.76 17.05
C THR A 424 -5.47 10.29 16.91
N PRO A 425 -4.67 11.06 17.69
CA PRO A 425 -4.55 12.50 17.53
C PRO A 425 -3.63 12.86 16.37
N ASN A 426 -3.85 14.03 15.78
CA ASN A 426 -2.91 14.67 14.87
C ASN A 426 -2.98 16.20 14.97
N ILE A 427 -1.87 16.85 14.68
CA ILE A 427 -1.76 18.31 14.55
C ILE A 427 -0.82 18.64 13.40
N GLY A 428 -1.11 19.68 12.65
CA GLY A 428 -0.31 20.16 11.53
C GLY A 428 -0.29 21.68 11.45
N LEU A 429 0.79 22.22 10.92
CA LEU A 429 0.96 23.64 10.66
C LEU A 429 1.47 23.80 9.24
N LEU A 430 0.82 24.66 8.45
CA LEU A 430 1.26 25.07 7.12
C LEU A 430 1.62 26.55 7.14
N TRP A 431 2.76 26.86 6.55
CA TRP A 431 3.23 28.23 6.40
C TRP A 431 3.61 28.52 4.96
N GLN A 432 2.80 29.34 4.29
CA GLN A 432 3.10 29.88 2.96
C GLN A 432 4.13 31.00 3.09
N VAL A 433 5.40 30.67 2.86
CA VAL A 433 6.54 31.60 3.01
C VAL A 433 6.57 32.61 1.86
N SER A 434 6.23 32.15 0.65
CA SER A 434 6.10 32.95 -0.58
C SER A 434 5.13 32.24 -1.53
N ASP A 435 4.81 32.85 -2.65
CA ASP A 435 3.92 32.24 -3.67
C ASP A 435 4.42 30.89 -4.19
N THR A 436 5.73 30.61 -4.05
CA THR A 436 6.37 29.39 -4.57
C THR A 436 6.87 28.46 -3.46
N VAL A 437 6.90 28.87 -2.19
CA VAL A 437 7.48 28.10 -1.09
C VAL A 437 6.47 27.94 0.05
N GLN A 438 6.19 26.71 0.38
CA GLN A 438 5.40 26.32 1.54
C GLN A 438 6.22 25.42 2.47
N LEU A 439 6.20 25.72 3.75
CA LEU A 439 6.69 24.84 4.82
C LEU A 439 5.51 24.21 5.53
N PHE A 440 5.68 22.99 5.96
CA PHE A 440 4.70 22.33 6.82
C PHE A 440 5.36 21.50 7.91
N SER A 441 4.67 21.33 9.01
CA SER A 441 5.05 20.40 10.07
C SER A 441 3.83 19.62 10.51
N ARG A 442 4.03 18.38 10.95
CA ARG A 442 2.96 17.50 11.40
C ARG A 442 3.45 16.62 12.54
N ALA A 443 2.59 16.39 13.54
CA ALA A 443 2.72 15.32 14.50
C ALA A 443 1.44 14.49 14.48
N ALA A 444 1.56 13.16 14.52
CA ALA A 444 0.42 12.27 14.45
C ALA A 444 0.71 10.94 15.12
N ARG A 445 -0.34 10.29 15.65
CA ARG A 445 -0.32 8.91 16.12
C ARG A 445 -1.10 8.02 15.18
N GLY A 446 -0.51 6.88 14.79
CA GLY A 446 -1.16 5.74 14.19
C GLY A 446 -1.37 4.62 15.20
N VAL A 447 -2.35 3.78 14.93
CA VAL A 447 -2.65 2.63 15.78
C VAL A 447 -2.99 1.41 14.93
N ARG A 448 -2.75 0.21 15.48
CA ARG A 448 -3.18 -1.05 14.91
C ARG A 448 -3.71 -1.96 16.02
N ALA A 449 -5.00 -2.21 16.03
CA ALA A 449 -5.54 -3.28 16.85
C ALA A 449 -4.99 -4.64 16.40
N PRO A 450 -4.76 -5.60 17.30
CA PRO A 450 -4.31 -6.93 16.94
C PRO A 450 -5.25 -7.58 15.91
N GLN A 451 -4.69 -8.30 14.95
CA GLN A 451 -5.47 -9.00 13.94
C GLN A 451 -6.00 -10.33 14.51
N THR A 452 -7.13 -10.81 14.00
CA THR A 452 -7.75 -12.06 14.47
C THR A 452 -6.82 -13.27 14.37
N SER A 453 -5.97 -13.32 13.33
CA SER A 453 -4.95 -14.36 13.18
C SER A 453 -3.84 -14.29 14.24
N GLU A 454 -3.55 -13.11 14.80
CA GLU A 454 -2.58 -12.94 15.87
C GLU A 454 -3.14 -13.40 17.22
N LEU A 455 -4.45 -13.18 17.42
CA LEU A 455 -5.14 -13.54 18.66
C LEU A 455 -5.54 -15.03 18.72
N TYR A 456 -5.87 -15.64 17.58
CA TYR A 456 -6.54 -16.94 17.59
C TYR A 456 -5.78 -18.07 16.89
N ARG A 457 -4.65 -17.78 16.22
CA ARG A 457 -3.71 -18.79 15.69
C ARG A 457 -2.51 -18.94 16.63
N LEU A 458 -2.70 -19.65 17.70
CA LEU A 458 -1.75 -19.72 18.83
C LEU A 458 -0.92 -20.99 18.85
N GLN A 459 0.09 -21.01 19.71
CA GLN A 459 0.88 -22.18 20.06
C GLN A 459 0.63 -22.57 21.52
N PRO A 460 0.81 -23.88 21.89
CA PRO A 460 0.69 -24.32 23.28
C PRO A 460 1.55 -23.49 24.25
N GLY A 461 0.94 -23.01 25.30
CA GLY A 461 1.60 -22.13 26.28
C GLY A 461 1.46 -20.64 26.01
N GLN A 462 0.96 -20.24 24.85
CA GLN A 462 0.71 -18.84 24.54
C GLN A 462 -0.54 -18.33 25.27
N VAL A 463 -0.47 -17.09 25.75
CA VAL A 463 -1.55 -16.37 26.43
C VAL A 463 -1.91 -15.15 25.60
N ILE A 464 -3.20 -14.92 25.39
CA ILE A 464 -3.72 -13.76 24.65
C ILE A 464 -3.85 -12.53 25.56
N ASP A 465 -4.09 -12.75 26.84
CA ASP A 465 -4.29 -11.69 27.82
C ASP A 465 -3.02 -10.82 27.91
N GLY A 466 -3.16 -9.51 27.70
CA GLY A 466 -2.04 -8.57 27.68
C GLY A 466 -1.47 -8.26 26.28
N ILE A 467 -2.05 -8.81 25.21
CA ILE A 467 -1.75 -8.33 23.84
C ILE A 467 -2.39 -6.96 23.67
N GLU A 468 -1.58 -5.94 23.40
CA GLU A 468 -2.00 -4.55 23.24
C GLU A 468 -1.99 -4.13 21.77
N ALA A 469 -2.66 -3.01 21.47
CA ALA A 469 -2.59 -2.39 20.16
C ALA A 469 -1.20 -1.80 19.91
N GLU A 470 -0.67 -1.97 18.71
CA GLU A 470 0.54 -1.25 18.27
C GLU A 470 0.25 0.24 18.12
N THR A 471 1.19 1.07 18.50
CA THR A 471 1.15 2.53 18.34
C THR A 471 2.39 3.02 17.61
N LEU A 472 2.23 4.07 16.80
CA LEU A 472 3.32 4.76 16.11
C LEU A 472 3.15 6.26 16.23
N ASP A 473 4.04 6.90 16.96
CA ASP A 473 4.12 8.36 17.04
C ASP A 473 5.08 8.89 15.98
N SER A 474 4.66 9.92 15.25
CA SER A 474 5.42 10.54 14.15
C SER A 474 5.51 12.05 14.33
N ALA A 475 6.69 12.60 14.03
CA ALA A 475 6.92 14.03 13.86
C ALA A 475 7.58 14.25 12.49
N GLU A 476 7.07 15.23 11.73
CA GLU A 476 7.45 15.51 10.36
C GLU A 476 7.69 16.99 10.13
N LEU A 477 8.64 17.30 9.27
CA LEU A 477 8.90 18.65 8.76
C LEU A 477 9.09 18.58 7.25
N GLY A 478 8.33 19.36 6.50
CA GLY A 478 8.37 19.35 5.04
C GLY A 478 8.48 20.71 4.39
N LEU A 479 9.00 20.69 3.18
CA LEU A 479 9.12 21.81 2.27
C LEU A 479 8.47 21.44 0.94
N ARG A 480 7.60 22.30 0.42
CA ARG A 480 7.12 22.27 -0.96
C ARG A 480 7.61 23.51 -1.68
N TRP A 481 8.21 23.30 -2.82
CA TRP A 481 8.65 24.37 -3.70
C TRP A 481 8.12 24.13 -5.10
N SER A 482 7.34 25.07 -5.60
CA SER A 482 6.75 25.02 -6.92
C SER A 482 7.16 26.29 -7.69
N ALA A 483 7.88 26.10 -8.77
CA ALA A 483 8.29 27.16 -9.69
C ALA A 483 7.96 26.71 -11.11
N GLN A 484 7.91 27.63 -12.09
CA GLN A 484 7.40 27.43 -13.46
C GLN A 484 7.61 26.06 -14.12
N ARG A 485 8.72 25.37 -13.83
CA ARG A 485 9.13 24.12 -14.46
C ARG A 485 9.68 23.10 -13.47
N VAL A 486 9.55 23.37 -12.18
CA VAL A 486 10.14 22.51 -11.14
C VAL A 486 9.17 22.42 -9.98
N GLU A 487 8.87 21.21 -9.60
CA GLU A 487 8.15 20.87 -8.37
C GLU A 487 9.07 20.05 -7.47
N LEU A 488 9.13 20.40 -6.21
CA LEU A 488 9.92 19.73 -5.20
C LEU A 488 9.10 19.56 -3.92
N GLU A 489 9.04 18.36 -3.40
CA GLU A 489 8.64 18.10 -2.03
C GLU A 489 9.81 17.41 -1.31
N ALA A 490 10.21 17.93 -0.15
CA ALA A 490 11.18 17.28 0.72
C ALA A 490 10.59 17.15 2.12
N VAL A 491 10.73 15.97 2.74
CA VAL A 491 10.18 15.67 4.07
C VAL A 491 11.23 14.99 4.91
N ALA A 492 11.48 15.51 6.11
CA ALA A 492 12.22 14.82 7.16
C ALA A 492 11.24 14.31 8.21
N TYR A 493 11.47 13.09 8.72
CA TYR A 493 10.60 12.48 9.71
C TYR A 493 11.37 11.72 10.78
N ALA A 494 10.75 11.61 11.96
CA ALA A 494 11.16 10.73 13.05
C ALA A 494 9.92 10.07 13.63
N MET A 495 9.99 8.74 13.86
CA MET A 495 8.87 7.95 14.36
C MET A 495 9.35 6.95 15.40
N GLU A 496 8.50 6.69 16.40
CA GLU A 496 8.70 5.67 17.43
C GLU A 496 7.49 4.75 17.43
N LYS A 497 7.74 3.45 17.32
CA LYS A 497 6.72 2.41 17.35
C LYS A 497 6.85 1.60 18.62
N GLU A 498 5.74 1.42 19.32
CA GLU A 498 5.63 0.63 20.55
C GLU A 498 4.66 -0.52 20.37
N ASN A 499 4.76 -1.52 21.26
CA ASN A 499 3.98 -2.75 21.24
C ASN A 499 4.13 -3.52 19.91
N VAL A 500 5.35 -3.52 19.34
CA VAL A 500 5.62 -4.16 18.06
C VAL A 500 5.34 -5.65 18.15
N PHE A 501 4.45 -6.12 17.27
CA PHE A 501 4.13 -7.52 17.16
C PHE A 501 5.29 -8.30 16.53
N PHE A 502 5.84 -9.27 17.23
CA PHE A 502 6.87 -10.16 16.73
C PHE A 502 6.77 -11.55 17.37
N ARG A 503 7.56 -12.49 16.89
CA ARG A 503 7.65 -13.83 17.45
C ARG A 503 8.95 -14.00 18.20
N ASP A 504 8.85 -14.33 19.50
CA ASP A 504 10.01 -14.51 20.37
C ASP A 504 10.78 -15.83 20.10
N ALA A 505 11.83 -16.08 20.88
CA ALA A 505 12.68 -17.29 20.77
C ALA A 505 11.93 -18.59 21.06
N ASP A 506 10.88 -18.55 21.86
CA ASP A 506 10.02 -19.69 22.16
C ASP A 506 8.94 -19.89 21.08
N GLY A 507 8.86 -18.97 20.13
CA GLY A 507 7.90 -18.96 19.01
C GLY A 507 6.54 -18.38 19.37
N PHE A 508 6.41 -17.68 20.52
CA PHE A 508 5.17 -17.02 20.91
C PHE A 508 5.02 -15.66 20.24
N ASN A 509 3.78 -15.32 19.94
CA ASN A 509 3.44 -13.98 19.51
C ASN A 509 3.44 -13.06 20.74
N VAL A 510 4.22 -11.99 20.67
CA VAL A 510 4.37 -10.99 21.73
C VAL A 510 4.33 -9.58 21.14
N THR A 511 3.93 -8.61 21.95
CA THR A 511 3.74 -7.21 21.53
C THR A 511 4.54 -6.22 22.39
N ASP A 512 5.65 -6.64 22.99
CA ASP A 512 6.49 -5.78 23.83
C ASP A 512 7.74 -5.24 23.13
N GLY A 513 7.81 -5.38 21.81
CA GLY A 513 8.87 -4.80 20.99
C GLY A 513 8.71 -3.30 20.76
N ALA A 514 9.80 -2.65 20.38
CA ALA A 514 9.81 -1.25 20.00
C ALA A 514 10.78 -1.02 18.83
N THR A 515 10.47 -0.04 17.98
CA THR A 515 11.36 0.36 16.86
C THR A 515 11.38 1.86 16.69
N ARG A 516 12.51 2.39 16.19
CA ARG A 516 12.68 3.79 15.82
C ARG A 516 12.93 3.90 14.33
N HIS A 517 12.31 4.89 13.71
CA HIS A 517 12.43 5.14 12.27
C HIS A 517 12.70 6.61 12.04
N GLN A 518 13.72 6.93 11.25
CA GLN A 518 14.02 8.31 10.86
C GLN A 518 14.51 8.35 9.43
N GLY A 519 14.17 9.42 8.72
CA GLY A 519 14.58 9.54 7.33
C GLY A 519 14.29 10.87 6.70
N VAL A 520 14.76 10.98 5.45
CA VAL A 520 14.52 12.11 4.56
C VAL A 520 14.02 11.58 3.23
N GLU A 521 12.99 12.20 2.72
CA GLU A 521 12.36 11.90 1.45
C GLU A 521 12.45 13.11 0.52
N LEU A 522 12.61 12.85 -0.76
CA LEU A 522 12.67 13.84 -1.83
C LEU A 522 11.82 13.37 -2.99
N ASP A 523 10.93 14.24 -3.48
CA ASP A 523 10.22 14.09 -4.74
C ASP A 523 10.45 15.34 -5.57
N LEU A 524 11.05 15.15 -6.75
CA LEU A 524 11.43 16.22 -7.66
C LEU A 524 10.94 15.91 -9.06
N THR A 525 10.22 16.84 -9.66
CA THR A 525 9.86 16.82 -11.09
C THR A 525 10.34 18.12 -11.73
N ALA A 526 10.98 18.01 -12.88
CA ALA A 526 11.53 19.17 -13.61
C ALA A 526 11.31 19.04 -15.12
N GLU A 527 10.76 20.07 -15.71
CA GLU A 527 10.73 20.27 -17.16
C GLU A 527 12.02 20.93 -17.65
N ILE A 528 12.98 20.11 -18.12
CA ILE A 528 14.31 20.59 -18.54
C ILE A 528 14.19 21.39 -19.85
N THR A 529 13.41 20.88 -20.79
CA THR A 529 13.02 21.53 -22.03
C THR A 529 11.56 21.17 -22.36
N PRO A 530 10.89 21.82 -23.32
CA PRO A 530 9.53 21.42 -23.71
C PRO A 530 9.39 19.96 -24.20
N SER A 531 10.51 19.31 -24.55
CA SER A 531 10.55 17.92 -25.02
C SER A 531 11.27 16.97 -24.06
N LEU A 532 11.71 17.43 -22.91
CA LEU A 532 12.49 16.63 -21.97
C LEU A 532 12.12 16.98 -20.53
N SER A 533 11.60 16.03 -19.80
CA SER A 533 11.34 16.13 -18.37
C SER A 533 12.09 15.07 -17.58
N ALA A 534 12.38 15.37 -16.33
CA ALA A 534 13.02 14.45 -15.39
C ALA A 534 12.22 14.39 -14.09
N GLY A 535 12.18 13.20 -13.49
CA GLY A 535 11.61 12.95 -12.18
C GLY A 535 12.62 12.19 -11.31
N VAL A 536 12.68 12.52 -10.03
CA VAL A 536 13.50 11.81 -9.04
C VAL A 536 12.71 11.67 -7.76
N SER A 537 12.46 10.44 -7.35
CA SER A 537 11.92 10.11 -6.05
C SER A 537 13.00 9.37 -5.26
N ALA A 538 13.41 9.90 -4.11
CA ALA A 538 14.49 9.32 -3.31
C ALA A 538 14.12 9.31 -1.83
N SER A 539 14.63 8.33 -1.11
CA SER A 539 14.55 8.28 0.35
C SER A 539 15.85 7.73 0.94
N TRP A 540 16.22 8.31 2.07
CA TRP A 540 17.21 7.76 2.97
C TRP A 540 16.55 7.55 4.32
N ALA A 541 16.65 6.36 4.87
CA ALA A 541 16.00 6.01 6.12
C ALA A 541 16.85 5.09 6.98
N ILE A 542 16.73 5.25 8.28
CA ILE A 542 17.30 4.37 9.29
C ILE A 542 16.16 3.79 10.12
N HIS A 543 16.14 2.47 10.22
CA HIS A 543 15.19 1.73 11.04
C HIS A 543 15.97 0.91 12.05
N GLU A 544 15.69 1.10 13.35
CA GLU A 544 16.44 0.47 14.46
C GLU A 544 15.48 -0.21 15.43
N TYR A 545 15.88 -1.35 15.94
CA TYR A 545 15.25 -1.94 17.11
C TYR A 545 15.52 -1.07 18.35
N ALA A 546 14.55 -0.96 19.24
CA ALA A 546 14.62 -0.18 20.46
C ALA A 546 14.37 -1.05 21.70
N PHE A 547 14.78 -2.32 21.64
CA PHE A 547 14.65 -3.31 22.74
C PHE A 547 15.63 -4.46 22.54
N ASP A 548 15.84 -5.24 23.61
CA ASP A 548 16.69 -6.43 23.62
C ASP A 548 15.84 -7.68 23.78
N ARG A 549 15.95 -8.66 22.85
CA ARG A 549 15.25 -9.94 22.97
C ARG A 549 15.83 -11.03 22.08
N ALA A 550 15.80 -12.29 22.57
CA ALA A 550 16.00 -13.46 21.72
C ALA A 550 14.76 -13.71 20.85
N VAL A 551 14.94 -14.03 19.57
CA VAL A 551 13.87 -14.37 18.64
C VAL A 551 13.93 -15.82 18.18
N SER A 552 12.83 -16.37 17.69
CA SER A 552 12.70 -17.80 17.33
C SER A 552 13.51 -18.23 16.09
N ARG A 553 14.04 -17.30 15.33
CA ARG A 553 14.91 -17.61 14.20
C ARG A 553 16.32 -17.87 14.72
N SER A 554 16.78 -19.11 14.58
CA SER A 554 18.15 -19.59 14.82
C SER A 554 19.13 -18.57 15.40
N SER A 555 19.45 -18.62 16.67
CA SER A 555 20.47 -17.78 17.33
C SER A 555 20.34 -16.25 17.17
N ASP A 556 19.32 -15.75 16.49
CA ASP A 556 19.11 -14.31 16.31
C ASP A 556 18.76 -13.68 17.66
N ILE A 557 19.45 -12.61 17.97
CA ILE A 557 19.20 -11.79 19.15
C ILE A 557 18.92 -10.40 18.65
N ILE A 558 17.75 -9.84 19.01
CA ILE A 558 17.49 -8.42 18.82
C ILE A 558 18.25 -7.66 19.91
N VAL A 559 18.99 -6.62 19.51
CA VAL A 559 19.74 -5.72 20.39
C VAL A 559 19.30 -4.28 20.11
N ASP A 560 19.09 -3.50 21.18
CA ASP A 560 18.77 -2.06 21.04
C ASP A 560 19.83 -1.34 20.21
N GLY A 561 19.37 -0.58 19.21
CA GLY A 561 20.21 0.12 18.24
C GLY A 561 20.67 -0.72 17.03
N ALA A 562 20.37 -2.02 16.98
CA ALA A 562 20.60 -2.81 15.76
C ALA A 562 19.62 -2.40 14.65
N ARG A 563 20.06 -2.49 13.40
CA ARG A 563 19.20 -2.22 12.21
C ARG A 563 18.10 -3.24 12.11
N VAL A 564 16.89 -2.78 11.85
CA VAL A 564 15.78 -3.69 11.49
C VAL A 564 16.12 -4.35 10.17
N ASP A 565 15.97 -5.65 10.09
CA ASP A 565 16.24 -6.42 8.87
C ASP A 565 15.23 -6.12 7.75
N THR A 566 15.63 -6.38 6.51
CA THR A 566 14.83 -6.11 5.29
C THR A 566 14.42 -4.64 5.13
N ALA A 567 15.31 -3.73 5.50
CA ALA A 567 15.10 -2.28 5.46
C ALA A 567 16.27 -1.59 4.72
N PRO A 568 16.19 -1.40 3.40
CA PRO A 568 17.20 -0.64 2.65
C PRO A 568 17.33 0.78 3.18
N GLU A 569 18.57 1.25 3.42
CA GLU A 569 18.81 2.64 3.84
C GLU A 569 18.57 3.64 2.71
N TRP A 570 18.84 3.25 1.48
CA TRP A 570 18.67 4.08 0.30
C TRP A 570 17.73 3.44 -0.69
N LEU A 571 16.77 4.23 -1.14
CA LEU A 571 15.86 3.89 -2.24
C LEU A 571 15.76 5.09 -3.15
N TRP A 572 15.89 4.90 -4.47
CA TRP A 572 15.54 5.95 -5.41
C TRP A 572 14.99 5.40 -6.72
N ASN A 573 14.22 6.25 -7.38
CA ASN A 573 13.70 6.06 -8.72
C ASN A 573 13.96 7.34 -9.51
N ALA A 574 14.79 7.27 -10.55
CA ALA A 574 15.10 8.40 -11.41
C ALA A 574 14.55 8.13 -12.81
N ARG A 575 13.82 9.10 -13.34
CA ARG A 575 13.10 9.00 -14.62
C ARG A 575 13.51 10.13 -15.56
N LEU A 576 13.61 9.81 -16.84
CA LEU A 576 13.80 10.77 -17.90
C LEU A 576 12.76 10.49 -19.00
N VAL A 577 11.89 11.44 -19.26
CA VAL A 577 10.87 11.36 -20.31
C VAL A 577 11.25 12.28 -21.45
N TRP A 578 11.40 11.73 -22.64
CA TRP A 578 11.82 12.44 -23.83
C TRP A 578 10.80 12.30 -24.96
N THR A 579 10.33 13.44 -25.46
CA THR A 579 9.37 13.56 -26.58
C THR A 579 10.07 14.20 -27.78
N PRO A 580 10.91 13.45 -28.53
CA PRO A 580 11.71 14.02 -29.62
C PRO A 580 10.88 14.60 -30.76
N VAL A 581 9.71 14.04 -30.98
CA VAL A 581 8.68 14.48 -31.94
C VAL A 581 7.31 14.18 -31.34
N ASP A 582 6.29 14.99 -31.65
CA ASP A 582 4.96 14.90 -31.04
C ASP A 582 4.37 13.48 -30.90
N PRO A 583 4.48 12.56 -31.89
CA PRO A 583 3.88 11.24 -31.74
C PRO A 583 4.72 10.25 -30.89
N LEU A 584 5.96 10.56 -30.53
CA LEU A 584 6.88 9.63 -29.86
C LEU A 584 7.26 10.10 -28.47
N GLU A 585 6.96 9.28 -27.46
CA GLU A 585 7.43 9.43 -26.09
C GLU A 585 8.33 8.25 -25.71
N ILE A 586 9.44 8.52 -25.05
CA ILE A 586 10.41 7.54 -24.54
C ILE A 586 10.67 7.85 -23.08
N GLU A 587 10.49 6.86 -22.19
CA GLU A 587 10.88 6.96 -20.80
C GLU A 587 12.03 6.00 -20.50
N THR A 588 13.06 6.50 -19.83
CA THR A 588 14.09 5.68 -19.20
C THR A 588 13.94 5.83 -17.70
N GLU A 589 13.94 4.72 -16.97
CA GLU A 589 13.80 4.66 -15.53
C GLU A 589 14.95 3.87 -14.92
N TRP A 590 15.58 4.43 -13.89
CA TRP A 590 16.58 3.78 -13.06
C TRP A 590 16.04 3.61 -11.65
N VAL A 591 15.92 2.36 -11.20
CA VAL A 591 15.48 1.97 -9.86
C VAL A 591 16.67 1.46 -9.09
N HIS A 592 16.91 2.01 -7.89
CA HIS A 592 17.95 1.57 -6.97
C HIS A 592 17.37 1.13 -5.64
N VAL A 593 17.81 -0.02 -5.19
CA VAL A 593 17.56 -0.55 -3.86
C VAL A 593 18.93 -0.75 -3.19
N GLY A 594 19.17 -0.01 -2.10
CA GLY A 594 20.40 -0.09 -1.35
C GLY A 594 20.60 -1.39 -0.58
N GLU A 595 21.78 -1.57 -0.02
CA GLU A 595 22.07 -2.72 0.84
C GLU A 595 21.21 -2.71 2.12
N TYR A 596 20.98 -3.91 2.69
CA TYR A 596 20.31 -4.05 3.96
C TYR A 596 20.72 -5.35 4.68
N PHE A 597 20.47 -5.40 5.98
CA PHE A 597 20.64 -6.63 6.77
C PHE A 597 19.49 -7.61 6.49
N ALA A 598 19.85 -8.87 6.32
CA ALA A 598 18.91 -9.96 6.04
C ALA A 598 18.44 -10.70 7.32
N ASP A 599 18.98 -10.34 8.49
CA ASP A 599 18.67 -10.90 9.78
C ASP A 599 18.69 -9.85 10.90
N ALA A 600 17.90 -10.07 11.94
CA ALA A 600 17.81 -9.16 13.09
C ALA A 600 19.11 -9.04 13.90
N GLY A 601 20.01 -10.04 13.82
CA GLY A 601 21.34 -10.03 14.44
C GLY A 601 22.37 -9.21 13.67
N ASN A 602 22.02 -8.66 12.51
CA ASN A 602 22.88 -7.88 11.62
C ASN A 602 24.16 -8.63 11.18
N THR A 603 24.05 -9.93 10.98
CA THR A 603 25.18 -10.80 10.59
C THR A 603 25.22 -11.14 9.13
N ALA A 604 24.09 -11.08 8.43
CA ALA A 604 23.93 -11.37 7.02
C ALA A 604 23.42 -10.12 6.27
N ARG A 605 23.87 -9.92 5.01
CA ARG A 605 23.49 -8.76 4.20
C ARG A 605 23.06 -9.18 2.80
N TYR A 606 22.18 -8.36 2.23
CA TYR A 606 21.93 -8.27 0.80
C TYR A 606 22.53 -6.98 0.27
N GLU A 607 23.25 -7.06 -0.85
CA GLU A 607 24.00 -5.92 -1.41
C GLU A 607 23.13 -4.87 -2.12
N GLY A 608 21.81 -5.16 -2.29
CA GLY A 608 20.93 -4.31 -3.09
C GLY A 608 21.04 -4.60 -4.59
N HIS A 609 20.42 -3.74 -5.41
CA HIS A 609 20.44 -3.89 -6.88
C HIS A 609 20.06 -2.58 -7.59
N ASP A 610 20.41 -2.53 -8.88
CA ASP A 610 20.07 -1.45 -9.79
C ASP A 610 19.34 -2.01 -11.01
N LEU A 611 18.16 -1.48 -11.34
CA LEU A 611 17.39 -1.87 -12.51
C LEU A 611 17.23 -0.69 -13.48
N LEU A 612 17.43 -0.96 -14.76
CA LEU A 612 17.18 -0.01 -15.83
C LEU A 612 16.00 -0.48 -16.67
N ASN A 613 14.98 0.37 -16.79
CA ASN A 613 13.79 0.12 -17.60
C ASN A 613 13.71 1.12 -18.76
N LEU A 614 13.16 0.69 -19.89
CA LEU A 614 12.94 1.52 -21.07
C LEU A 614 11.50 1.31 -21.57
N ARG A 615 10.77 2.40 -21.74
CA ARG A 615 9.40 2.40 -22.26
C ARG A 615 9.31 3.33 -23.45
N GLY A 616 8.56 2.95 -24.45
CA GLY A 616 8.31 3.76 -25.62
C GLY A 616 6.86 3.69 -26.05
N ARG A 617 6.26 4.84 -26.37
CA ARG A 617 4.91 4.96 -26.90
C ARG A 617 4.94 5.79 -28.18
N TYR A 618 4.26 5.32 -29.21
CA TYR A 618 4.10 6.03 -30.48
C TYR A 618 2.60 6.20 -30.80
N ASN A 619 2.14 7.44 -30.87
CA ASN A 619 0.77 7.79 -31.23
C ASN A 619 0.62 7.77 -32.75
N VAL A 620 0.09 6.67 -33.29
CA VAL A 620 -0.14 6.48 -34.72
C VAL A 620 -1.19 7.47 -35.24
N SER A 621 -2.14 7.81 -34.38
CA SER A 621 -3.17 8.82 -34.59
C SER A 621 -3.69 9.36 -33.26
N PRO A 622 -4.57 10.37 -33.22
CA PRO A 622 -5.18 10.83 -31.96
C PRO A 622 -5.90 9.73 -31.16
N HIS A 623 -6.25 8.61 -31.79
CA HIS A 623 -7.04 7.54 -31.21
C HIS A 623 -6.27 6.22 -31.04
N TRP A 624 -5.12 6.07 -31.68
CA TRP A 624 -4.36 4.83 -31.71
C TRP A 624 -2.93 5.04 -31.29
N SER A 625 -2.46 4.28 -30.33
CA SER A 625 -1.05 4.22 -29.99
C SER A 625 -0.53 2.78 -29.94
N VAL A 626 0.73 2.62 -30.24
CA VAL A 626 1.50 1.39 -30.04
C VAL A 626 2.55 1.68 -28.97
N PHE A 627 2.84 0.68 -28.14
CA PHE A 627 3.85 0.83 -27.10
C PHE A 627 4.69 -0.42 -26.95
N ALA A 628 5.89 -0.26 -26.44
CA ALA A 628 6.82 -1.32 -26.10
C ALA A 628 7.52 -0.99 -24.80
N ASN A 629 7.64 -1.99 -23.92
CA ASN A 629 8.30 -1.86 -22.62
C ASN A 629 9.39 -2.93 -22.50
N ILE A 630 10.56 -2.54 -22.04
CA ILE A 630 11.66 -3.43 -21.67
C ILE A 630 11.91 -3.20 -20.18
N ARG A 631 11.66 -4.21 -19.35
CA ARG A 631 11.97 -4.20 -17.94
C ARG A 631 13.31 -4.91 -17.72
N ASN A 632 14.09 -4.42 -16.76
CA ASN A 632 15.41 -4.93 -16.45
C ASN A 632 16.28 -5.04 -17.74
N LEU A 633 16.48 -3.90 -18.42
CA LEU A 633 17.19 -3.82 -19.70
C LEU A 633 18.59 -4.45 -19.66
N THR A 634 19.27 -4.33 -18.53
CA THR A 634 20.63 -4.86 -18.29
C THR A 634 20.67 -6.35 -17.97
N ASP A 635 19.50 -6.98 -17.77
CA ASP A 635 19.36 -8.38 -17.34
C ASP A 635 20.07 -8.69 -16.01
N GLU A 636 19.96 -7.72 -15.08
CA GLU A 636 20.53 -7.85 -13.72
C GLU A 636 19.92 -9.04 -12.99
N ARG A 637 20.76 -9.81 -12.31
CA ARG A 637 20.33 -10.92 -11.44
C ARG A 637 20.21 -10.38 -10.01
N PHE A 638 18.99 -10.23 -9.54
CA PHE A 638 18.69 -9.61 -8.26
C PHE A 638 17.67 -10.43 -7.46
N ALA A 639 17.49 -10.06 -6.21
CA ALA A 639 16.41 -10.56 -5.38
C ALA A 639 15.45 -9.42 -5.01
N GLU A 640 14.15 -9.65 -5.19
CA GLU A 640 13.10 -8.77 -4.68
C GLU A 640 13.15 -8.67 -3.16
N ARG A 641 13.49 -9.80 -2.50
CA ARG A 641 13.71 -9.88 -1.08
C ARG A 641 14.79 -10.92 -0.76
N ALA A 642 15.61 -10.59 0.22
CA ALA A 642 16.55 -11.52 0.85
C ALA A 642 16.31 -11.54 2.34
N ASP A 643 16.30 -12.72 2.94
CA ASP A 643 16.35 -12.91 4.39
C ASP A 643 17.33 -14.04 4.75
N PHE A 644 17.76 -14.05 6.00
CA PHE A 644 18.62 -15.11 6.55
C PHE A 644 17.94 -15.75 7.74
N ALA A 645 17.63 -17.03 7.62
CA ALA A 645 16.97 -17.76 8.70
C ALA A 645 17.39 -19.23 8.70
N PHE A 646 17.39 -19.85 9.89
CA PHE A 646 17.79 -21.25 10.08
C PHE A 646 19.20 -21.55 9.53
N GLY A 647 20.12 -20.58 9.65
CA GLY A 647 21.50 -20.69 9.20
C GLY A 647 21.70 -20.64 7.68
N SER A 648 20.74 -20.19 6.90
CA SER A 648 20.83 -20.11 5.45
C SER A 648 20.23 -18.83 4.89
N TYR A 649 20.86 -18.27 3.86
CA TYR A 649 20.26 -17.24 3.02
C TYR A 649 19.06 -17.80 2.26
N ARG A 650 18.00 -17.00 2.17
CA ARG A 650 16.80 -17.25 1.38
C ARG A 650 16.56 -16.03 0.51
N TYR A 651 16.41 -16.26 -0.79
CA TYR A 651 16.19 -15.18 -1.76
C TYR A 651 14.91 -15.44 -2.53
N PHE A 652 14.10 -14.40 -2.69
CA PHE A 652 13.00 -14.34 -3.64
C PHE A 652 13.54 -13.72 -4.92
N PRO A 653 13.89 -14.53 -5.94
CA PRO A 653 14.59 -14.00 -7.11
C PRO A 653 13.69 -13.03 -7.88
N GLY A 654 14.31 -11.96 -8.38
CA GLY A 654 13.66 -10.96 -9.22
C GLY A 654 13.52 -11.42 -10.67
N GLU A 655 12.56 -10.84 -11.38
CA GLU A 655 12.27 -11.16 -12.77
C GLU A 655 13.45 -10.78 -13.68
N PRO A 656 13.94 -11.68 -14.55
CA PRO A 656 14.96 -11.36 -15.54
C PRO A 656 14.41 -10.37 -16.58
N ARG A 657 15.26 -9.91 -17.50
CA ARG A 657 14.83 -9.02 -18.58
C ARG A 657 13.57 -9.53 -19.26
N SER A 658 12.56 -8.66 -19.34
CA SER A 658 11.30 -8.97 -20.03
C SER A 658 10.93 -7.87 -21.01
N VAL A 659 10.21 -8.24 -22.06
CA VAL A 659 9.74 -7.35 -23.11
C VAL A 659 8.26 -7.52 -23.27
N SER A 660 7.53 -6.43 -23.42
CA SER A 660 6.13 -6.44 -23.82
C SER A 660 5.85 -5.42 -24.91
N VAL A 661 4.86 -5.70 -25.73
CA VAL A 661 4.38 -4.84 -26.81
C VAL A 661 2.87 -4.83 -26.80
N GLY A 662 2.29 -3.66 -27.09
CA GLY A 662 0.84 -3.53 -27.10
C GLY A 662 0.32 -2.41 -27.97
N ILE A 663 -0.99 -2.42 -28.09
CA ILE A 663 -1.77 -1.42 -28.82
C ILE A 663 -2.86 -0.91 -27.89
N SER A 664 -3.05 0.41 -27.86
CA SER A 664 -4.20 1.01 -27.20
C SER A 664 -5.02 1.86 -28.17
N VAL A 665 -6.32 1.87 -27.95
CA VAL A 665 -7.27 2.72 -28.66
C VAL A 665 -8.10 3.50 -27.65
N SER A 666 -8.31 4.79 -27.89
CA SER A 666 -9.17 5.66 -27.08
C SER A 666 -10.01 6.58 -27.96
N ARG A 667 -11.24 6.89 -27.52
CA ARG A 667 -12.18 7.76 -28.24
C ARG A 667 -12.85 8.73 -27.28
#